data_e0a752ea3d4d3f458e00f80b21e5091f
#
_entry.id   e0a752ea3d4d3f458e00f80b21e5091f
#
_cell.length_a   1.000
_cell.length_b   1.000
_cell.length_c   1.000
_cell.angle_alpha   90.00
_cell.angle_beta   90.00
_cell.angle_gamma   90.00
#
_symmetry.space_group_name_H-M   'P 1'
#
loop_
_entity.id
_entity.type
_entity.pdbx_description
1 polymer ?
#
loop_
_entity_poly.entity_id
_entity_poly.type
_entity_poly.pdbx_seq_one_letter_code
_entity_poly.pdbx_strand_id
1 'polypeptide(L)'
;MNNTDRLAILVEESYQEITASETLTDPVGKMRVSTPQSLIDTDFEYGVQSTKWETLSLMNNRPCAFYDPTQGISNVSATVTVSGTPGTYQIASITGANGRIVTITTNNITGISTSTPIYMQDTTDPAANGWFLPSNVSGNTIVYTAKSTIASSNIFDPTKTFLFIGTFYTQAAIPISASAGAAFTNVGLAVTCTTSYNHGLSVGQAIYVVGTTASSNAPNGAWVVRQTPSNNTFIFDVVFTPTGTITATAGALATLFPRTWGTSIHRAFDGGVTFSAGYPYHGNQLIRQTRRYFRYQSGKGVFFNTGSNMCSPYQVDSISVSSGVIILVTCKFPHNVGVGTTIKVAGADQSDYNGTFVVTSIPTDLTFTYNALAVPSTSIATSYNGFVVQPFKWYGAQIRVGMYTSQNGMFFQYDGQTLSVVRRSSTNQLVGYLTSLTNGTHTATGTNCKWAEQLYVGDFVVIRGMTYEIVSIEGQNQMTINPDYRGTSIASPSQVVVSKVVDTVIPQSQWNIDKMDGTGESGMNVDITKMQMWAIDYSWYGAGAIRWGFKDQRGNTRYCHRLAHGNNQTEAFMRSGNLPARYEVNTFFPKTTLLANLSASGTTMTVINTAGFPDSGTLAITASGANGSPIEYVRYTGRGGGSFTGLTRGVQDLTGPGGLTGAGGSAATAFNLVSATPSLPAGTQPVSISYWGPMSANTISHWGSAVLMDGRYDDDKSLIFVAGMTTSIANIAPGTTQPLISLRIAPSVDSGLTGILGQREILNTMQLKLVSCAAYTTGAGATFLITLRLNGQLSGGTFASAGGSSLSQVTYHTAGQTITGGENAYGFFSLTPGVNSEDLTAVRDLGNSILGGGNSFTVPSTANNKYPDGPDIVTICATNITSASTNTINARLSWTEAQA
;
A
#
# COMPACT_ATOMS: atom_id res chain seq x y z
N MET A 1 -30.53 -42.82 -34.00
CA MET A 1 -30.31 -41.38 -34.24
C MET A 1 -29.88 -41.19 -35.67
N ASN A 2 -30.66 -40.47 -36.47
CA ASN A 2 -30.36 -40.13 -37.84
C ASN A 2 -29.18 -39.18 -37.92
N ASN A 3 -28.43 -39.17 -39.03
CA ASN A 3 -27.30 -38.25 -39.21
C ASN A 3 -27.67 -36.77 -39.10
N THR A 4 -28.93 -36.41 -39.37
CA THR A 4 -29.51 -35.08 -39.15
C THR A 4 -29.63 -34.73 -37.70
N ASP A 5 -29.99 -35.65 -36.81
CA ASP A 5 -30.09 -35.38 -35.36
C ASP A 5 -28.71 -35.22 -34.72
N ARG A 6 -27.70 -35.96 -35.22
CA ARG A 6 -26.31 -35.78 -34.80
C ARG A 6 -25.73 -34.44 -35.24
N LEU A 7 -26.10 -33.96 -36.46
CA LEU A 7 -25.64 -32.67 -36.99
C LEU A 7 -26.32 -31.54 -36.21
N ALA A 8 -27.58 -31.67 -35.88
CA ALA A 8 -28.35 -30.71 -35.08
C ALA A 8 -27.75 -30.58 -33.65
N ILE A 9 -27.44 -31.71 -33.02
CA ILE A 9 -26.80 -31.72 -31.68
C ILE A 9 -25.41 -31.11 -31.75
N LEU A 10 -24.59 -31.42 -32.78
CA LEU A 10 -23.28 -30.84 -32.98
C LEU A 10 -23.35 -29.34 -33.28
N VAL A 11 -24.35 -28.89 -34.03
CA VAL A 11 -24.54 -27.46 -34.33
C VAL A 11 -25.08 -26.73 -33.09
N GLU A 12 -25.95 -27.36 -32.30
CA GLU A 12 -26.46 -26.82 -31.06
C GLU A 12 -25.35 -26.74 -29.97
N GLU A 13 -24.52 -27.77 -29.82
CA GLU A 13 -23.37 -27.72 -28.93
C GLU A 13 -22.34 -26.69 -29.39
N SER A 14 -22.03 -26.59 -30.68
CA SER A 14 -21.09 -25.58 -31.17
C SER A 14 -21.69 -24.16 -31.11
N TYR A 15 -22.99 -24.00 -31.29
CA TYR A 15 -23.67 -22.72 -31.14
C TYR A 15 -23.80 -22.32 -29.69
N GLN A 16 -24.06 -23.24 -28.80
CA GLN A 16 -24.03 -22.99 -27.34
C GLN A 16 -22.59 -22.69 -26.85
N GLU A 17 -21.60 -23.36 -27.40
CA GLU A 17 -20.19 -23.07 -27.07
C GLU A 17 -19.78 -21.68 -27.57
N ILE A 18 -20.25 -21.25 -28.74
CA ILE A 18 -20.01 -19.92 -29.28
C ILE A 18 -20.82 -18.85 -28.52
N THR A 19 -22.05 -19.14 -28.13
CA THR A 19 -22.87 -18.21 -27.34
C THR A 19 -22.55 -18.21 -25.86
N ALA A 20 -22.11 -19.33 -25.31
CA ALA A 20 -21.60 -19.41 -23.92
C ALA A 20 -20.19 -18.86 -23.75
N SER A 21 -19.40 -18.79 -24.81
CA SER A 21 -18.10 -18.14 -24.81
C SER A 21 -18.25 -16.63 -24.96
N GLU A 22 -18.73 -15.98 -23.91
CA GLU A 22 -18.76 -14.51 -23.82
C GLU A 22 -17.38 -13.87 -24.03
N THR A 23 -16.33 -14.67 -24.12
CA THR A 23 -14.97 -14.24 -24.51
C THR A 23 -14.86 -13.75 -25.95
N LEU A 24 -15.77 -14.18 -26.86
CA LEU A 24 -15.81 -13.70 -28.23
C LEU A 24 -16.51 -12.34 -28.39
N THR A 25 -17.17 -11.89 -27.34
CA THR A 25 -17.80 -10.56 -27.33
C THR A 25 -17.17 -9.69 -26.25
N ASP A 26 -17.08 -8.39 -26.54
CA ASP A 26 -16.73 -7.39 -25.54
C ASP A 26 -17.90 -7.17 -24.55
N PRO A 27 -17.71 -6.41 -23.45
CA PRO A 27 -18.78 -6.13 -22.50
C PRO A 27 -19.97 -5.34 -23.07
N VAL A 28 -19.86 -4.77 -24.27
CA VAL A 28 -20.98 -4.10 -24.97
C VAL A 28 -21.63 -4.99 -26.03
N GLY A 29 -21.24 -6.28 -26.08
CA GLY A 29 -21.86 -7.27 -26.95
C GLY A 29 -21.36 -7.30 -28.41
N LYS A 30 -20.24 -6.63 -28.71
CA LYS A 30 -19.62 -6.68 -30.04
C LYS A 30 -18.67 -7.89 -30.14
N MET A 31 -18.65 -8.54 -31.27
CA MET A 31 -17.66 -9.59 -31.52
C MET A 31 -16.25 -9.01 -31.52
N ARG A 32 -15.34 -9.68 -30.84
CA ARG A 32 -13.91 -9.36 -30.85
C ARG A 32 -13.26 -9.91 -32.11
N VAL A 33 -13.34 -9.15 -33.18
CA VAL A 33 -12.77 -9.53 -34.49
C VAL A 33 -11.37 -8.98 -34.72
N SER A 34 -10.88 -8.12 -33.83
CA SER A 34 -9.53 -7.54 -33.90
C SER A 34 -8.56 -8.31 -33.02
N THR A 35 -7.28 -8.39 -33.45
CA THR A 35 -6.22 -8.96 -32.62
C THR A 35 -6.04 -8.13 -31.35
N PRO A 36 -6.19 -8.71 -30.15
CA PRO A 36 -5.98 -7.99 -28.91
C PRO A 36 -4.55 -7.45 -28.80
N GLN A 37 -4.40 -6.24 -28.30
CA GLN A 37 -3.11 -5.67 -27.94
C GLN A 37 -2.83 -5.89 -26.47
N SER A 38 -1.70 -6.48 -26.13
CA SER A 38 -1.21 -6.50 -24.76
C SER A 38 -0.76 -5.10 -24.35
N LEU A 39 -1.34 -4.57 -23.28
CA LEU A 39 -0.93 -3.31 -22.67
C LEU A 39 0.12 -3.52 -21.58
N ILE A 40 0.07 -4.64 -20.91
CA ILE A 40 1.11 -5.19 -20.06
C ILE A 40 0.99 -6.71 -20.05
N ASP A 41 2.14 -7.34 -20.05
CA ASP A 41 2.31 -8.78 -19.89
C ASP A 41 3.53 -8.98 -19.01
N THR A 42 3.33 -9.56 -17.85
CA THR A 42 4.39 -9.70 -16.85
C THR A 42 4.29 -11.03 -16.14
N ASP A 43 5.45 -11.65 -15.96
CA ASP A 43 5.75 -12.68 -14.99
C ASP A 43 6.87 -12.18 -14.06
N PHE A 44 7.21 -12.94 -13.03
CA PHE A 44 8.20 -12.54 -12.04
C PHE A 44 9.33 -13.56 -11.90
N GLU A 45 9.62 -14.33 -12.92
CA GLU A 45 10.71 -15.31 -12.91
C GLU A 45 12.04 -14.68 -12.49
N TYR A 46 12.35 -13.49 -13.00
CA TYR A 46 13.62 -12.79 -12.77
C TYR A 46 13.54 -11.68 -11.71
N GLY A 47 12.48 -11.61 -10.92
CA GLY A 47 12.34 -10.65 -9.83
C GLY A 47 11.06 -9.83 -9.87
N VAL A 48 10.98 -8.83 -9.01
CA VAL A 48 9.75 -8.05 -8.76
C VAL A 48 9.38 -7.05 -9.85
N GLN A 49 10.24 -6.84 -10.85
CA GLN A 49 10.05 -5.89 -11.96
C GLN A 49 9.65 -4.48 -11.49
N SER A 50 10.52 -3.86 -10.71
CA SER A 50 10.28 -2.53 -10.10
C SER A 50 10.04 -1.40 -11.11
N THR A 51 10.47 -1.54 -12.36
CA THR A 51 10.19 -0.59 -13.44
C THR A 51 8.74 -0.65 -13.94
N LYS A 52 8.07 -1.79 -13.81
CA LYS A 52 6.67 -1.97 -14.22
C LYS A 52 5.71 -1.98 -13.04
N TRP A 53 6.17 -2.40 -11.87
CA TRP A 53 5.38 -2.58 -10.65
C TRP A 53 5.95 -1.77 -9.50
N GLU A 54 5.09 -1.15 -8.74
CA GLU A 54 5.43 -0.51 -7.48
C GLU A 54 4.79 -1.23 -6.31
N THR A 55 5.46 -1.18 -5.17
CA THR A 55 4.95 -1.69 -3.90
C THR A 55 4.89 -0.55 -2.90
N LEU A 56 3.74 -0.38 -2.27
CA LEU A 56 3.45 0.70 -1.33
C LEU A 56 2.96 0.12 -0.03
N SER A 57 3.59 0.46 1.06
CA SER A 57 3.12 0.16 2.41
C SER A 57 2.60 1.43 3.06
N LEU A 58 1.39 1.37 3.58
CA LEU A 58 0.73 2.51 4.22
C LEU A 58 0.26 2.13 5.62
N MET A 59 0.33 3.08 6.53
CA MET A 59 -0.34 3.03 7.81
C MET A 59 -1.16 4.30 8.01
N ASN A 60 -2.47 4.15 8.20
CA ASN A 60 -3.42 5.26 8.24
C ASN A 60 -3.22 6.24 7.07
N ASN A 61 -3.13 5.69 5.85
CA ASN A 61 -2.90 6.42 4.60
C ASN A 61 -1.57 7.17 4.52
N ARG A 62 -0.58 6.84 5.35
CA ARG A 62 0.77 7.40 5.32
C ARG A 62 1.78 6.35 4.88
N PRO A 63 2.70 6.67 3.96
CA PRO A 63 3.73 5.74 3.51
C PRO A 63 4.62 5.27 4.65
N CYS A 64 4.93 3.98 4.66
CA CYS A 64 5.75 3.34 5.67
C CYS A 64 6.74 2.36 5.04
N ALA A 65 7.78 1.99 5.77
CA ALA A 65 8.68 0.94 5.39
C ALA A 65 8.00 -0.44 5.40
N PHE A 66 8.48 -1.34 4.55
CA PHE A 66 8.10 -2.74 4.52
C PHE A 66 9.34 -3.64 4.39
N TYR A 67 9.19 -4.89 4.72
CA TYR A 67 10.24 -5.89 4.63
C TYR A 67 10.38 -6.38 3.18
N ASP A 68 11.58 -6.21 2.62
CA ASP A 68 11.97 -6.73 1.30
C ASP A 68 13.33 -7.42 1.42
N PRO A 69 13.39 -8.75 1.35
CA PRO A 69 14.64 -9.49 1.50
C PRO A 69 15.64 -9.24 0.36
N THR A 70 15.24 -8.69 -0.76
CA THR A 70 16.16 -8.35 -1.85
C THR A 70 17.10 -7.19 -1.49
N GLN A 71 16.78 -6.44 -0.45
CA GLN A 71 17.62 -5.37 0.10
C GLN A 71 18.46 -5.83 1.29
N GLY A 72 18.54 -7.12 1.52
CA GLY A 72 19.31 -7.71 2.61
C GLY A 72 20.82 -7.56 2.43
N ILE A 73 21.51 -7.34 3.54
CA ILE A 73 22.98 -7.36 3.64
C ILE A 73 23.38 -8.67 4.29
N SER A 74 24.11 -9.47 3.54
CA SER A 74 24.74 -10.70 4.05
C SER A 74 26.11 -10.40 4.66
N ASN A 75 26.74 -11.41 5.32
CA ASN A 75 28.03 -11.29 5.97
C ASN A 75 28.07 -10.26 7.11
N VAL A 76 27.07 -10.31 7.96
CA VAL A 76 26.93 -9.50 9.16
C VAL A 76 27.52 -10.27 10.34
N SER A 77 28.33 -9.62 11.17
CA SER A 77 28.65 -10.10 12.51
C SER A 77 28.02 -9.18 13.54
N ALA A 78 27.45 -9.77 14.59
CA ALA A 78 26.79 -9.00 15.63
C ALA A 78 27.30 -9.43 17.00
N THR A 79 27.65 -8.45 17.82
CA THR A 79 28.06 -8.65 19.21
C THR A 79 27.20 -7.81 20.14
N VAL A 80 26.96 -8.33 21.34
CA VAL A 80 26.29 -7.55 22.39
C VAL A 80 27.37 -6.97 23.30
N THR A 81 27.38 -5.65 23.43
CA THR A 81 28.21 -4.98 24.42
C THR A 81 27.46 -4.82 25.71
N VAL A 82 27.98 -5.35 26.78
CA VAL A 82 27.50 -5.05 28.14
C VAL A 82 28.09 -3.71 28.53
N SER A 83 27.26 -2.64 28.60
CA SER A 83 27.76 -1.33 28.91
C SER A 83 27.90 -1.14 30.42
N GLY A 84 29.12 -0.94 30.85
CA GLY A 84 29.46 -0.48 32.21
C GLY A 84 29.76 1.00 32.32
N THR A 85 29.58 1.82 31.31
CA THR A 85 29.90 3.24 31.34
C THR A 85 28.72 4.11 30.93
N PRO A 86 28.24 5.04 31.79
CA PRO A 86 27.20 5.97 31.44
C PRO A 86 27.77 7.01 30.47
N GLY A 87 27.23 7.20 29.31
CA GLY A 87 27.65 8.28 28.45
C GLY A 87 27.06 8.45 27.11
N THR A 88 26.54 7.41 26.49
CA THR A 88 25.93 7.54 25.18
C THR A 88 24.85 6.50 25.01
N TYR A 89 23.58 6.93 24.91
CA TYR A 89 22.38 6.09 24.89
C TYR A 89 22.31 5.12 26.05
N GLN A 90 21.96 5.68 27.20
CA GLN A 90 22.14 5.04 28.47
C GLN A 90 21.21 3.89 28.69
N ILE A 91 21.82 2.76 28.87
CA ILE A 91 21.41 1.83 29.87
C ILE A 91 22.06 2.28 31.19
N ALA A 92 21.54 3.35 31.81
CA ALA A 92 21.92 3.68 33.15
C ALA A 92 21.32 2.64 34.08
N SER A 93 22.22 1.84 34.68
CA SER A 93 21.92 0.94 35.78
C SER A 93 20.90 -0.19 35.51
N ILE A 94 21.26 -1.16 34.67
CA ILE A 94 20.87 -2.52 34.98
C ILE A 94 22.04 -3.10 35.79
N THR A 95 21.87 -3.18 37.09
CA THR A 95 22.68 -4.03 37.98
C THR A 95 22.32 -5.47 37.64
N GLY A 96 22.95 -6.02 36.63
CA GLY A 96 22.78 -7.39 36.17
C GLY A 96 23.44 -7.56 34.82
N ALA A 97 24.16 -8.62 34.66
CA ALA A 97 25.22 -8.85 33.69
C ALA A 97 24.82 -8.88 32.19
N ASN A 98 23.62 -8.48 31.79
CA ASN A 98 23.14 -8.68 30.42
C ASN A 98 22.74 -7.36 29.76
N GLY A 99 23.33 -7.07 28.59
CA GLY A 99 23.13 -5.84 27.86
C GLY A 99 21.96 -5.89 26.86
N ARG A 100 21.55 -4.72 26.38
CA ARG A 100 20.57 -4.56 25.32
C ARG A 100 21.14 -3.91 24.07
N ILE A 101 22.38 -3.41 24.16
CA ILE A 101 23.03 -2.74 23.02
C ILE A 101 23.65 -3.80 22.13
N VAL A 102 23.21 -3.83 20.90
CA VAL A 102 23.74 -4.69 19.84
C VAL A 102 24.62 -3.87 18.92
N THR A 103 25.84 -4.28 18.74
CA THR A 103 26.76 -3.72 17.76
C THR A 103 26.93 -4.70 16.62
N ILE A 104 26.52 -4.28 15.42
CA ILE A 104 26.71 -5.04 14.19
C ILE A 104 27.95 -4.53 13.49
N THR A 105 28.81 -5.45 13.06
CA THR A 105 29.90 -5.16 12.12
C THR A 105 29.55 -5.77 10.77
N THR A 106 29.58 -4.97 9.70
CA THR A 106 29.24 -5.41 8.34
C THR A 106 30.21 -4.85 7.32
N ASN A 107 30.34 -5.51 6.20
CA ASN A 107 31.21 -5.08 5.10
C ASN A 107 30.63 -3.92 4.29
N ASN A 108 29.36 -3.61 4.46
CA ASN A 108 28.69 -2.57 3.70
C ASN A 108 27.62 -1.86 4.56
N ILE A 109 27.83 -0.58 4.80
CA ILE A 109 26.87 0.31 5.47
C ILE A 109 26.39 1.44 4.58
N THR A 110 26.66 1.35 3.28
CA THR A 110 26.23 2.38 2.31
C THR A 110 24.72 2.56 2.35
N GLY A 111 24.25 3.78 2.55
CA GLY A 111 22.83 4.12 2.65
C GLY A 111 22.21 3.89 4.03
N ILE A 112 22.99 3.44 5.03
CA ILE A 112 22.51 3.32 6.40
C ILE A 112 22.94 4.53 7.22
N SER A 113 21.99 5.10 7.94
CA SER A 113 22.20 6.20 8.88
C SER A 113 21.41 5.93 10.17
N THR A 114 21.54 6.78 11.15
CA THR A 114 20.74 6.68 12.39
C THR A 114 19.24 6.87 12.16
N SER A 115 18.83 7.37 10.99
CA SER A 115 17.43 7.49 10.58
C SER A 115 16.96 6.38 9.63
N THR A 116 17.82 5.44 9.28
CA THR A 116 17.48 4.32 8.39
C THR A 116 17.02 3.12 9.21
N PRO A 117 15.75 2.68 9.11
CA PRO A 117 15.29 1.50 9.83
C PRO A 117 16.00 0.24 9.30
N ILE A 118 16.38 -0.63 10.21
CA ILE A 118 16.98 -1.92 9.90
C ILE A 118 16.11 -3.05 10.43
N TYR A 119 16.07 -4.16 9.72
CA TYR A 119 15.45 -5.40 10.18
C TYR A 119 16.51 -6.47 10.36
N MET A 120 16.64 -6.97 11.59
CA MET A 120 17.52 -8.09 11.93
C MET A 120 16.73 -9.38 11.91
N GLN A 121 17.27 -10.38 11.24
CA GLN A 121 16.65 -11.69 11.10
C GLN A 121 17.60 -12.79 11.52
N ASP A 122 17.04 -13.82 12.17
CA ASP A 122 17.69 -15.08 12.50
C ASP A 122 18.97 -14.94 13.34
N THR A 123 19.01 -13.94 14.21
CA THR A 123 19.99 -13.95 15.30
C THR A 123 19.64 -15.07 16.30
N THR A 124 20.60 -15.55 17.03
CA THR A 124 20.40 -16.63 18.03
C THR A 124 19.57 -16.20 19.24
N ASP A 125 19.37 -14.90 19.44
CA ASP A 125 18.52 -14.34 20.51
C ASP A 125 17.32 -13.58 19.92
N PRO A 126 16.10 -14.03 20.17
CA PRO A 126 14.89 -13.38 19.64
C PRO A 126 14.74 -11.90 19.99
N ALA A 127 15.34 -11.45 21.09
CA ALA A 127 15.31 -10.04 21.49
C ALA A 127 16.05 -9.12 20.52
N ALA A 128 17.02 -9.65 19.77
CA ALA A 128 17.79 -8.93 18.78
C ALA A 128 17.16 -8.96 17.37
N ASN A 129 16.08 -9.74 17.17
CA ASN A 129 15.40 -9.84 15.88
C ASN A 129 14.25 -8.82 15.74
N GLY A 130 14.04 -8.37 14.52
CA GLY A 130 12.98 -7.44 14.14
C GLY A 130 13.45 -6.07 13.69
N TRP A 131 12.54 -5.11 13.64
CA TRP A 131 12.84 -3.74 13.23
C TRP A 131 13.46 -2.92 14.36
N PHE A 132 14.55 -2.23 14.01
CA PHE A 132 15.25 -1.31 14.90
C PHE A 132 15.67 -0.04 14.15
N LEU A 133 15.87 1.02 14.93
CA LEU A 133 16.53 2.22 14.44
C LEU A 133 17.95 2.25 15.01
N PRO A 134 18.99 2.41 14.17
CA PRO A 134 20.34 2.53 14.69
C PRO A 134 20.49 3.71 15.62
N SER A 135 21.14 3.50 16.75
CA SER A 135 21.54 4.57 17.67
C SER A 135 22.86 5.23 17.25
N ASN A 136 23.69 4.46 16.54
CA ASN A 136 24.94 4.94 15.96
C ASN A 136 25.29 4.16 14.70
N VAL A 137 25.87 4.85 13.71
CA VAL A 137 26.41 4.26 12.49
C VAL A 137 27.77 4.91 12.24
N SER A 138 28.85 4.15 12.31
CA SER A 138 30.23 4.67 12.15
C SER A 138 31.16 3.62 11.60
N GLY A 139 31.95 4.00 10.60
CA GLY A 139 32.86 3.05 9.94
C GLY A 139 32.09 1.88 9.34
N ASN A 140 32.37 0.68 9.81
CA ASN A 140 31.68 -0.55 9.42
C ASN A 140 30.71 -1.07 10.50
N THR A 141 30.34 -0.23 11.47
CA THR A 141 29.51 -0.62 12.60
C THR A 141 28.18 0.08 12.65
N ILE A 142 27.15 -0.69 13.02
CA ILE A 142 25.78 -0.23 13.29
C ILE A 142 25.45 -0.63 14.72
N VAL A 143 24.95 0.30 15.51
CA VAL A 143 24.55 0.05 16.90
C VAL A 143 23.05 0.26 17.06
N TYR A 144 22.36 -0.68 17.69
CA TYR A 144 20.93 -0.55 18.02
C TYR A 144 20.61 -1.14 19.39
N THR A 145 19.43 -0.85 19.91
CA THR A 145 18.96 -1.36 21.20
C THR A 145 17.95 -2.48 21.00
N ALA A 146 18.23 -3.66 21.52
CA ALA A 146 17.35 -4.84 21.45
C ALA A 146 16.05 -4.63 22.26
N LYS A 147 15.02 -5.42 21.94
CA LYS A 147 13.70 -5.37 22.59
C LYS A 147 13.75 -5.69 24.09
N SER A 148 14.58 -6.59 24.48
CA SER A 148 14.83 -6.97 25.87
C SER A 148 16.30 -7.29 26.09
N THR A 149 16.67 -7.66 27.31
CA THR A 149 18.03 -8.05 27.67
C THR A 149 18.44 -9.31 26.91
N ILE A 150 19.62 -9.29 26.34
CA ILE A 150 20.21 -10.40 25.60
C ILE A 150 21.13 -11.19 26.55
N ALA A 151 20.91 -12.47 26.60
CA ALA A 151 21.61 -13.35 27.53
C ALA A 151 23.01 -13.77 27.05
N SER A 152 23.28 -13.72 25.74
CA SER A 152 24.55 -14.14 25.13
C SER A 152 25.26 -12.99 24.45
N SER A 153 26.56 -12.92 24.52
CA SER A 153 27.39 -11.95 23.78
C SER A 153 27.53 -12.30 22.28
N ASN A 154 27.29 -13.53 21.92
CA ASN A 154 27.33 -13.98 20.53
C ASN A 154 25.93 -14.35 20.04
N ILE A 155 25.31 -13.44 19.29
CA ILE A 155 23.98 -13.61 18.73
C ILE A 155 23.99 -13.82 17.20
N PHE A 156 25.16 -14.05 16.64
CA PHE A 156 25.34 -14.13 15.19
C PHE A 156 25.50 -15.59 14.74
N ASP A 157 24.71 -15.97 13.76
CA ASP A 157 24.89 -17.20 12.99
C ASP A 157 25.31 -16.81 11.55
N PRO A 158 26.54 -17.08 11.14
CA PRO A 158 27.06 -16.64 9.84
C PRO A 158 26.32 -17.25 8.64
N THR A 159 25.55 -18.29 8.87
CA THR A 159 24.78 -18.97 7.82
C THR A 159 23.33 -18.50 7.70
N LYS A 160 22.81 -17.85 8.74
CA LYS A 160 21.38 -17.52 8.84
C LYS A 160 21.09 -16.06 9.14
N THR A 161 21.97 -15.35 9.85
CA THR A 161 21.67 -13.98 10.26
C THR A 161 21.76 -13.00 9.09
N PHE A 162 20.71 -12.25 8.86
CA PHE A 162 20.62 -11.22 7.83
C PHE A 162 20.22 -9.88 8.42
N LEU A 163 20.74 -8.83 7.80
CA LEU A 163 20.34 -7.44 8.03
C LEU A 163 19.67 -6.91 6.76
N PHE A 164 18.47 -6.37 6.89
CA PHE A 164 17.75 -5.72 5.80
C PHE A 164 17.60 -4.22 6.09
N ILE A 165 17.59 -3.42 5.04
CA ILE A 165 17.41 -1.98 5.13
C ILE A 165 15.96 -1.65 4.85
N GLY A 166 15.31 -0.91 5.76
CA GLY A 166 14.01 -0.32 5.53
C GLY A 166 14.14 1.09 4.96
N THR A 167 13.03 1.65 4.51
CA THR A 167 12.95 3.02 4.02
C THR A 167 11.93 3.81 4.84
N PHE A 168 12.32 5.01 5.29
CA PHE A 168 11.36 5.99 5.76
C PHE A 168 11.03 6.96 4.65
N TYR A 169 9.76 7.15 4.41
CA TYR A 169 9.30 8.22 3.53
C TYR A 169 9.12 9.49 4.35
N THR A 170 9.70 10.59 3.91
CA THR A 170 9.59 11.89 4.61
C THR A 170 8.14 12.33 4.79
N GLN A 171 7.26 11.97 3.87
CA GLN A 171 5.82 12.22 3.98
C GLN A 171 5.12 11.38 5.06
N ALA A 172 5.75 10.31 5.53
CA ALA A 172 5.24 9.50 6.64
C ALA A 172 5.49 10.13 8.01
N ALA A 173 6.41 11.07 8.09
CA ALA A 173 6.72 11.73 9.34
C ALA A 173 5.51 12.48 9.91
N ILE A 174 5.24 12.27 11.19
CA ILE A 174 4.22 12.99 11.92
C ILE A 174 4.94 14.07 12.71
N PRO A 175 4.80 15.37 12.36
CA PRO A 175 5.52 16.42 13.05
C PRO A 175 5.04 16.57 14.50
N ILE A 176 6.01 16.67 15.40
CA ILE A 176 5.76 16.92 16.81
C ILE A 176 5.50 18.40 17.01
N SER A 177 4.70 18.77 18.01
CA SER A 177 4.40 20.16 18.32
C SER A 177 5.67 20.97 18.56
N ALA A 178 5.78 22.13 17.90
CA ALA A 178 6.95 22.99 17.95
C ALA A 178 7.12 23.75 19.29
N SER A 179 6.17 23.65 20.22
CA SER A 179 6.25 24.33 21.52
C SER A 179 7.31 23.64 22.40
N ALA A 180 8.43 24.31 22.57
CA ALA A 180 9.52 23.84 23.43
C ALA A 180 9.00 23.48 24.84
N GLY A 181 9.24 22.24 25.27
CA GLY A 181 8.83 21.74 26.58
C GLY A 181 7.39 21.22 26.68
N ALA A 182 6.53 21.42 25.66
CA ALA A 182 5.14 20.95 25.68
C ALA A 182 4.92 19.71 24.77
N ALA A 183 5.86 19.41 23.87
CA ALA A 183 5.73 18.31 22.93
C ALA A 183 5.85 16.94 23.59
N PHE A 184 6.65 16.84 24.62
CA PHE A 184 6.86 15.62 25.39
C PHE A 184 6.79 15.89 26.88
N THR A 185 5.99 15.10 27.57
CA THR A 185 6.00 15.04 29.03
C THR A 185 6.10 13.59 29.46
N ASN A 186 6.66 13.32 30.63
CA ASN A 186 6.72 11.96 31.14
C ASN A 186 6.31 11.88 32.63
N VAL A 187 5.68 10.75 32.95
CA VAL A 187 5.42 10.33 34.32
C VAL A 187 6.03 8.94 34.47
N GLY A 188 7.20 8.89 35.09
CA GLY A 188 8.00 7.67 35.13
C GLY A 188 8.37 7.21 33.71
N LEU A 189 8.05 5.97 33.38
CA LEU A 189 8.34 5.39 32.05
C LEU A 189 7.33 5.79 30.96
N ALA A 190 6.16 6.31 31.33
CA ALA A 190 5.15 6.74 30.38
C ALA A 190 5.47 8.11 29.81
N VAL A 191 5.68 8.17 28.50
CA VAL A 191 5.96 9.42 27.76
C VAL A 191 4.72 9.80 26.97
N THR A 192 4.22 11.01 27.22
CA THR A 192 3.14 11.61 26.43
C THR A 192 3.76 12.47 25.35
N CYS A 193 3.39 12.23 24.11
CA CYS A 193 3.79 13.02 22.95
C CYS A 193 2.61 13.84 22.43
N THR A 194 2.84 15.12 22.13
CA THR A 194 1.89 16.01 21.47
C THR A 194 2.37 16.31 20.05
N THR A 195 1.53 16.02 19.07
CA THR A 195 1.80 16.25 17.64
C THR A 195 1.22 17.57 17.17
N SER A 196 1.78 18.11 16.09
CA SER A 196 1.29 19.36 15.47
C SER A 196 -0.07 19.15 14.78
N TYR A 197 -0.33 17.94 14.34
CA TYR A 197 -1.54 17.55 13.62
C TYR A 197 -2.06 16.22 14.16
N ASN A 198 -3.21 15.79 13.64
CA ASN A 198 -3.74 14.46 13.92
C ASN A 198 -2.69 13.37 13.64
N HIS A 199 -2.30 12.63 14.67
CA HIS A 199 -1.30 11.58 14.51
C HIS A 199 -1.83 10.33 13.79
N GLY A 200 -3.14 10.09 13.78
CA GLY A 200 -3.73 8.92 13.13
C GLY A 200 -3.29 7.56 13.70
N LEU A 201 -2.66 7.57 14.87
CA LEU A 201 -2.16 6.35 15.52
C LEU A 201 -3.27 5.69 16.35
N SER A 202 -3.19 4.37 16.45
CA SER A 202 -4.04 3.56 17.34
C SER A 202 -3.18 2.87 18.40
N VAL A 203 -3.81 2.51 19.52
CA VAL A 203 -3.16 1.73 20.57
C VAL A 203 -2.58 0.44 19.97
N GLY A 204 -1.37 0.09 20.39
CA GLY A 204 -0.65 -1.08 19.91
C GLY A 204 0.16 -0.84 18.64
N GLN A 205 0.00 0.28 17.95
CA GLN A 205 0.83 0.59 16.78
C GLN A 205 2.27 0.89 17.16
N ALA A 206 3.19 0.47 16.31
CA ALA A 206 4.59 0.74 16.49
C ALA A 206 4.99 2.05 15.82
N ILE A 207 5.84 2.81 16.51
CA ILE A 207 6.38 4.10 16.06
C ILE A 207 7.88 4.14 16.22
N TYR A 208 8.52 5.03 15.49
CA TYR A 208 9.87 5.50 15.75
C TYR A 208 9.82 6.97 16.16
N VAL A 209 10.46 7.30 17.27
CA VAL A 209 10.68 8.69 17.72
C VAL A 209 12.14 9.05 17.42
N VAL A 210 12.34 10.16 16.74
CA VAL A 210 13.68 10.60 16.29
C VAL A 210 13.84 12.11 16.57
N GLY A 211 15.04 12.52 16.97
CA GLY A 211 15.39 13.92 17.10
C GLY A 211 14.97 14.56 18.43
N THR A 212 14.71 13.78 19.47
CA THR A 212 14.49 14.30 20.82
C THR A 212 15.80 14.35 21.62
N THR A 213 15.89 15.32 22.53
CA THR A 213 16.96 15.43 23.54
C THR A 213 16.39 15.54 24.94
N ALA A 214 17.10 15.02 25.93
CA ALA A 214 16.78 15.14 27.36
C ALA A 214 18.10 15.17 28.13
N SER A 215 18.06 15.48 29.44
CA SER A 215 19.28 15.43 30.26
C SER A 215 19.86 14.03 30.34
N SER A 216 18.96 13.00 30.38
CA SER A 216 19.32 11.60 30.14
C SER A 216 18.10 10.84 29.58
N ASN A 217 18.35 9.72 28.91
CA ASN A 217 17.31 8.82 28.42
C ASN A 217 16.28 9.50 27.51
N ALA A 218 16.72 10.32 26.54
CA ALA A 218 15.82 10.87 25.53
C ALA A 218 15.00 9.76 24.86
N PRO A 219 13.69 9.96 24.63
CA PRO A 219 12.77 8.91 24.18
C PRO A 219 12.93 8.57 22.67
N ASN A 220 14.12 8.66 22.13
CA ASN A 220 14.40 8.21 20.77
C ASN A 220 14.37 6.68 20.68
N GLY A 221 13.85 6.17 19.58
CA GLY A 221 13.83 4.74 19.32
C GLY A 221 12.48 4.21 18.86
N ALA A 222 12.35 2.89 18.88
CA ALA A 222 11.14 2.17 18.48
C ALA A 222 10.27 1.88 19.72
N TRP A 223 9.03 2.33 19.68
CA TRP A 223 8.09 2.22 20.78
C TRP A 223 6.73 1.69 20.28
N VAL A 224 5.88 1.31 21.24
CA VAL A 224 4.49 0.91 20.97
C VAL A 224 3.55 1.91 21.64
N VAL A 225 2.60 2.40 20.88
CA VAL A 225 1.58 3.33 21.41
C VAL A 225 0.72 2.60 22.43
N ARG A 226 0.71 3.10 23.65
CA ARG A 226 -0.08 2.54 24.77
C ARG A 226 -1.47 3.14 24.85
N GLN A 227 -1.59 4.44 24.61
CA GLN A 227 -2.85 5.20 24.70
C GLN A 227 -2.87 6.32 23.66
N THR A 228 -4.07 6.69 23.23
CA THR A 228 -4.35 7.84 22.37
C THR A 228 -5.39 8.75 23.03
N PRO A 229 -5.01 9.56 24.04
CA PRO A 229 -5.95 10.40 24.79
C PRO A 229 -6.68 11.41 23.92
N SER A 230 -6.05 11.89 22.87
CA SER A 230 -6.66 12.75 21.85
C SER A 230 -6.01 12.49 20.48
N ASN A 231 -6.50 13.14 19.45
CA ASN A 231 -5.90 13.05 18.11
C ASN A 231 -4.48 13.56 18.02
N ASN A 232 -4.15 14.51 18.85
CA ASN A 232 -2.85 15.18 18.86
C ASN A 232 -1.96 14.69 19.98
N THR A 233 -2.43 13.77 20.83
CA THR A 233 -1.66 13.24 21.94
C THR A 233 -1.73 11.73 21.99
N PHE A 234 -0.61 11.09 22.15
CA PHE A 234 -0.51 9.66 22.43
C PHE A 234 0.53 9.39 23.51
N ILE A 235 0.44 8.23 24.14
CA ILE A 235 1.33 7.80 25.21
C ILE A 235 2.00 6.50 24.80
N PHE A 236 3.30 6.41 25.06
CA PHE A 236 4.09 5.20 24.92
C PHE A 236 5.01 5.01 26.11
N ASP A 237 5.39 3.79 26.40
CA ASP A 237 6.31 3.48 27.49
C ASP A 237 7.73 3.32 26.95
N VAL A 238 8.65 3.99 27.62
CA VAL A 238 10.09 3.87 27.39
C VAL A 238 10.71 2.92 28.41
N VAL A 239 11.90 2.43 28.13
CA VAL A 239 12.59 1.47 29.01
C VAL A 239 13.19 2.15 30.23
N PHE A 240 13.61 3.39 30.08
CA PHE A 240 14.25 4.19 31.12
C PHE A 240 13.58 5.54 31.24
N THR A 241 13.32 5.96 32.47
CA THR A 241 12.70 7.26 32.74
C THR A 241 13.55 8.40 32.18
N PRO A 242 13.00 9.21 31.24
CA PRO A 242 13.67 10.45 30.82
C PRO A 242 13.83 11.40 31.97
N THR A 243 14.97 12.06 32.06
CA THR A 243 15.21 13.09 33.06
C THR A 243 15.45 14.46 32.43
N GLY A 244 14.99 15.50 33.10
CA GLY A 244 15.00 16.85 32.57
C GLY A 244 13.89 17.06 31.51
N THR A 245 13.88 18.25 30.92
CA THR A 245 12.91 18.59 29.87
C THR A 245 13.25 17.83 28.58
N ILE A 246 12.25 17.13 28.00
CA ILE A 246 12.40 16.48 26.71
C ILE A 246 12.13 17.54 25.63
N THR A 247 13.13 17.82 24.80
CA THR A 247 13.01 18.81 23.72
C THR A 247 13.34 18.21 22.36
N ALA A 248 12.87 18.84 21.29
CA ALA A 248 13.35 18.53 19.95
C ALA A 248 14.76 19.09 19.74
N THR A 249 15.61 18.41 18.98
CA THR A 249 16.95 18.87 18.66
C THR A 249 16.89 20.23 17.94
N ALA A 250 17.73 21.14 18.31
CA ALA A 250 17.79 22.48 17.69
C ALA A 250 18.05 22.35 16.17
N GLY A 251 17.15 22.91 15.37
CA GLY A 251 17.23 22.89 13.91
C GLY A 251 16.61 21.67 13.21
N ALA A 252 16.23 20.63 13.95
CA ALA A 252 15.42 19.52 13.43
C ALA A 252 14.22 19.31 14.36
N LEU A 253 13.02 19.37 13.83
CA LEU A 253 11.84 18.98 14.59
C LEU A 253 11.94 17.49 14.87
N ALA A 254 11.68 17.08 16.10
CA ALA A 254 11.52 15.66 16.42
C ALA A 254 10.38 15.10 15.55
N THR A 255 10.58 13.94 14.98
CA THR A 255 9.65 13.34 14.05
C THR A 255 9.26 11.94 14.49
N LEU A 256 8.05 11.57 14.15
CA LEU A 256 7.51 10.24 14.36
C LEU A 256 7.32 9.57 13.02
N PHE A 257 7.74 8.33 12.93
CA PHE A 257 7.52 7.51 11.76
C PHE A 257 6.67 6.30 12.14
N PRO A 258 5.48 6.17 11.55
CA PRO A 258 4.71 4.94 11.68
C PRO A 258 5.52 3.76 11.15
N ARG A 259 5.37 2.63 11.80
CA ARG A 259 6.08 1.41 11.47
C ARG A 259 5.07 0.34 11.07
N THR A 260 5.20 -0.21 9.87
CA THR A 260 4.47 -1.42 9.49
C THR A 260 5.44 -2.60 9.38
N TRP A 261 4.88 -3.79 9.49
CA TRP A 261 5.58 -5.05 9.25
C TRP A 261 5.17 -5.65 7.90
N GLY A 262 4.76 -4.78 6.95
CA GLY A 262 4.44 -5.19 5.60
C GLY A 262 5.59 -5.98 4.99
N THR A 263 5.28 -7.04 4.27
CA THR A 263 6.27 -7.87 3.59
C THR A 263 5.99 -7.90 2.11
N SER A 264 7.04 -7.85 1.30
CA SER A 264 6.99 -8.11 -0.14
C SER A 264 8.18 -8.98 -0.48
N ILE A 265 7.94 -10.23 -0.85
CA ILE A 265 8.97 -11.26 -0.97
C ILE A 265 8.87 -11.88 -2.36
N HIS A 266 9.95 -11.81 -3.12
CA HIS A 266 10.08 -12.55 -4.36
C HIS A 266 10.32 -14.04 -4.05
N ARG A 267 9.55 -14.90 -4.66
CA ARG A 267 9.61 -16.36 -4.53
C ARG A 267 10.46 -16.93 -5.66
N ALA A 268 11.76 -16.98 -5.46
CA ALA A 268 12.68 -17.41 -6.50
C ALA A 268 12.45 -18.86 -6.98
N PHE A 269 11.79 -19.71 -6.17
CA PHE A 269 11.54 -21.12 -6.54
C PHE A 269 10.37 -21.33 -7.50
N ASP A 270 9.43 -20.40 -7.59
CA ASP A 270 8.23 -20.52 -8.46
C ASP A 270 7.89 -19.22 -9.21
N GLY A 271 8.76 -18.21 -9.11
CA GLY A 271 8.61 -16.95 -9.84
C GLY A 271 7.44 -16.10 -9.39
N GLY A 272 6.95 -16.29 -8.17
CA GLY A 272 5.86 -15.48 -7.61
C GLY A 272 6.37 -14.33 -6.73
N VAL A 273 5.47 -13.41 -6.41
CA VAL A 273 5.67 -12.37 -5.39
C VAL A 273 4.61 -12.52 -4.33
N THR A 274 5.04 -12.76 -3.08
CA THR A 274 4.16 -12.88 -1.92
C THR A 274 4.24 -11.61 -1.08
N PHE A 275 3.10 -11.07 -0.67
CA PHE A 275 3.09 -9.86 0.14
C PHE A 275 1.91 -9.82 1.13
N SER A 276 2.09 -9.04 2.20
CA SER A 276 1.07 -8.82 3.23
C SER A 276 1.16 -7.40 3.79
N ALA A 277 0.08 -6.90 4.37
CA ALA A 277 0.01 -5.55 4.94
C ALA A 277 0.82 -5.39 6.24
N GLY A 278 1.38 -6.47 6.76
CA GLY A 278 2.16 -6.41 7.98
C GLY A 278 1.35 -6.66 9.23
N TYR A 279 1.81 -6.11 10.34
CA TYR A 279 1.26 -6.39 11.65
C TYR A 279 -0.26 -6.13 11.69
N PRO A 280 -1.03 -6.95 12.41
CA PRO A 280 -2.49 -6.94 12.37
C PRO A 280 -3.09 -5.77 13.15
N TYR A 281 -2.78 -4.54 12.74
CA TYR A 281 -3.41 -3.31 13.24
C TYR A 281 -4.42 -2.77 12.25
N HIS A 282 -5.41 -2.02 12.73
CA HIS A 282 -6.27 -1.24 11.86
C HIS A 282 -5.47 -0.18 11.09
N GLY A 283 -5.83 0.02 9.83
CA GLY A 283 -5.26 1.07 8.99
C GLY A 283 -4.00 0.70 8.24
N ASN A 284 -3.52 -0.54 8.35
CA ASN A 284 -2.40 -1.02 7.54
C ASN A 284 -2.86 -1.41 6.14
N GLN A 285 -2.02 -1.12 5.16
CA GLN A 285 -2.29 -1.43 3.77
C GLN A 285 -0.99 -1.70 3.04
N LEU A 286 -0.94 -2.79 2.27
CA LEU A 286 0.10 -3.00 1.30
C LEU A 286 -0.51 -3.14 -0.08
N ILE A 287 -0.01 -2.35 -1.00
CA ILE A 287 -0.47 -2.26 -2.38
C ILE A 287 0.68 -2.65 -3.29
N ARG A 288 0.40 -3.56 -4.21
CA ARG A 288 1.25 -3.82 -5.35
C ARG A 288 0.46 -3.48 -6.60
N GLN A 289 0.93 -2.52 -7.39
CA GLN A 289 0.23 -2.08 -8.58
C GLN A 289 1.18 -1.78 -9.72
N THR A 290 0.64 -1.76 -10.94
CA THR A 290 1.38 -1.27 -12.09
C THR A 290 1.63 0.23 -11.95
N ARG A 291 2.85 0.66 -12.25
CA ARG A 291 3.18 2.10 -12.29
C ARG A 291 2.38 2.83 -13.36
N ARG A 292 1.97 2.11 -14.37
CA ARG A 292 1.19 2.55 -15.50
C ARG A 292 -0.29 2.37 -15.24
N TYR A 293 -1.07 3.42 -15.54
CA TYR A 293 -2.52 3.37 -15.64
C TYR A 293 -2.90 3.09 -17.09
N PHE A 294 -3.69 2.04 -17.30
CA PHE A 294 -4.08 1.65 -18.66
C PHE A 294 -5.19 2.55 -19.15
N ARG A 295 -4.91 3.28 -20.22
CA ARG A 295 -5.89 4.17 -20.81
C ARG A 295 -7.03 3.38 -21.44
N TYR A 296 -8.24 3.71 -21.04
CA TYR A 296 -9.44 3.25 -21.72
C TYR A 296 -9.64 4.05 -23.00
N GLN A 297 -9.85 3.36 -24.13
CA GLN A 297 -10.28 3.97 -25.37
C GLN A 297 -11.74 3.63 -25.63
N SER A 298 -12.56 4.64 -25.88
CA SER A 298 -13.98 4.47 -26.18
C SER A 298 -14.18 3.57 -27.39
N GLY A 299 -15.08 2.60 -27.30
CA GLY A 299 -15.33 1.60 -28.35
C GLY A 299 -14.50 0.34 -28.25
N LYS A 300 -13.60 0.23 -27.27
CA LYS A 300 -12.78 -0.96 -27.04
C LYS A 300 -13.08 -1.56 -25.67
N GLY A 301 -13.05 -2.88 -25.59
CA GLY A 301 -13.07 -3.60 -24.32
C GLY A 301 -11.67 -3.71 -23.75
N VAL A 302 -11.58 -3.77 -22.42
CA VAL A 302 -10.34 -4.06 -21.68
C VAL A 302 -10.54 -5.34 -20.90
N PHE A 303 -9.62 -6.27 -21.07
CA PHE A 303 -9.62 -7.56 -20.39
C PHE A 303 -8.38 -7.70 -19.51
N PHE A 304 -8.60 -7.88 -18.23
CA PHE A 304 -7.56 -8.15 -17.24
C PHE A 304 -7.61 -9.61 -16.83
N ASN A 305 -6.46 -10.28 -16.82
CA ASN A 305 -6.35 -11.59 -16.21
C ASN A 305 -5.07 -11.72 -15.39
N THR A 306 -5.12 -12.58 -14.37
CA THR A 306 -3.99 -12.81 -13.48
C THR A 306 -4.05 -14.15 -12.78
N GLY A 307 -2.86 -14.74 -12.54
CA GLY A 307 -2.68 -15.87 -11.64
C GLY A 307 -2.33 -15.40 -10.23
N SER A 308 -3.21 -15.63 -9.27
CA SER A 308 -2.93 -15.29 -7.88
C SER A 308 -3.65 -16.21 -6.88
N ASN A 309 -3.12 -16.24 -5.64
CA ASN A 309 -3.69 -16.97 -4.51
C ASN A 309 -3.92 -16.02 -3.35
N MET A 310 -5.19 -15.80 -2.98
CA MET A 310 -5.58 -14.92 -1.87
C MET A 310 -5.37 -15.55 -0.49
N CYS A 311 -5.08 -16.85 -0.43
CA CYS A 311 -4.78 -17.59 0.81
C CYS A 311 -3.42 -18.27 0.67
N SER A 312 -2.37 -17.48 0.41
CA SER A 312 -1.06 -18.00 0.08
C SER A 312 -0.42 -18.76 1.24
N PRO A 313 0.20 -19.91 1.00
CA PRO A 313 0.94 -20.64 2.04
C PRO A 313 2.12 -19.82 2.57
N TYR A 314 2.36 -19.92 3.88
CA TYR A 314 3.59 -19.42 4.49
C TYR A 314 4.78 -20.28 4.09
N GLN A 315 5.95 -19.68 3.97
CA GLN A 315 7.19 -20.43 3.79
C GLN A 315 7.65 -20.93 5.15
N VAL A 316 7.38 -22.20 5.44
CA VAL A 316 7.67 -22.83 6.73
C VAL A 316 9.08 -23.42 6.71
N ASP A 317 9.83 -23.17 7.77
CA ASP A 317 11.13 -23.78 8.03
C ASP A 317 10.98 -25.10 8.83
N SER A 318 10.18 -25.04 9.91
CA SER A 318 9.99 -26.22 10.78
C SER A 318 8.65 -26.19 11.49
N ILE A 319 8.19 -27.39 11.88
CA ILE A 319 7.03 -27.57 12.75
C ILE A 319 7.47 -28.52 13.89
N SER A 320 7.26 -28.10 15.13
CA SER A 320 7.71 -28.85 16.31
C SER A 320 6.74 -28.72 17.47
N VAL A 321 6.80 -29.67 18.38
CA VAL A 321 6.06 -29.63 19.66
C VAL A 321 6.75 -28.62 20.58
N SER A 322 6.01 -27.61 21.01
CA SER A 322 6.47 -26.67 22.05
C SER A 322 6.21 -27.23 23.46
N SER A 323 4.98 -27.76 23.71
CA SER A 323 4.61 -28.40 24.97
C SER A 323 3.30 -29.16 24.79
N GLY A 324 3.28 -30.43 25.08
CA GLY A 324 2.07 -31.27 25.01
C GLY A 324 1.44 -31.21 23.60
N VAL A 325 0.24 -30.65 23.50
CA VAL A 325 -0.48 -30.49 22.22
C VAL A 325 -0.15 -29.16 21.53
N ILE A 326 0.64 -28.27 22.14
CA ILE A 326 1.00 -26.97 21.57
C ILE A 326 2.10 -27.16 20.53
N ILE A 327 1.80 -26.82 19.28
CA ILE A 327 2.69 -26.94 18.14
C ILE A 327 3.21 -25.57 17.77
N LEU A 328 4.52 -25.47 17.61
CA LEU A 328 5.22 -24.27 17.14
C LEU A 328 5.50 -24.41 15.64
N VAL A 329 5.07 -23.46 14.86
CA VAL A 329 5.42 -23.28 13.45
C VAL A 329 6.46 -22.19 13.36
N THR A 330 7.60 -22.48 12.71
CA THR A 330 8.64 -21.50 12.41
C THR A 330 8.62 -21.21 10.91
N CYS A 331 8.47 -19.94 10.55
CA CYS A 331 8.47 -19.46 9.19
C CYS A 331 9.84 -18.90 8.80
N LYS A 332 10.17 -18.96 7.51
CA LYS A 332 11.41 -18.36 6.94
C LYS A 332 11.36 -16.83 6.90
N PHE A 333 10.17 -16.26 6.82
CA PHE A 333 9.91 -14.82 6.71
C PHE A 333 8.79 -14.41 7.65
N PRO A 334 8.66 -13.12 7.98
CA PRO A 334 7.57 -12.63 8.81
C PRO A 334 6.20 -13.05 8.27
N HIS A 335 5.44 -13.75 9.10
CA HIS A 335 4.20 -14.42 8.67
C HIS A 335 2.98 -13.49 8.73
N ASN A 336 2.98 -12.45 9.58
CA ASN A 336 1.88 -11.49 9.76
C ASN A 336 0.50 -12.12 10.07
N VAL A 337 0.47 -13.36 10.54
CA VAL A 337 -0.77 -14.02 10.98
C VAL A 337 -1.24 -13.44 12.31
N GLY A 338 -2.54 -13.36 12.51
CA GLY A 338 -3.16 -12.96 13.78
C GLY A 338 -3.63 -14.16 14.60
N VAL A 339 -3.68 -14.03 15.93
CA VAL A 339 -4.33 -15.01 16.81
C VAL A 339 -5.80 -15.14 16.39
N GLY A 340 -6.33 -16.36 16.42
CA GLY A 340 -7.70 -16.65 15.98
C GLY A 340 -7.85 -16.94 14.48
N THR A 341 -6.78 -16.79 13.67
CA THR A 341 -6.78 -17.20 12.27
C THR A 341 -6.93 -18.72 12.17
N THR A 342 -7.86 -19.20 11.36
CA THR A 342 -7.94 -20.62 11.02
C THR A 342 -6.93 -20.92 9.92
N ILE A 343 -6.06 -21.87 10.16
CA ILE A 343 -5.03 -22.35 9.24
C ILE A 343 -5.28 -23.78 8.81
N LYS A 344 -4.86 -24.10 7.60
CA LYS A 344 -4.77 -25.49 7.11
C LYS A 344 -3.32 -25.91 7.12
N VAL A 345 -3.00 -26.99 7.82
CA VAL A 345 -1.67 -27.60 7.88
C VAL A 345 -1.71 -28.92 7.13
N ALA A 346 -0.80 -29.12 6.20
CA ALA A 346 -0.67 -30.32 5.41
C ALA A 346 0.82 -30.56 5.05
N GLY A 347 1.10 -31.77 4.57
CA GLY A 347 2.43 -32.13 4.08
C GLY A 347 3.39 -32.65 5.15
N ALA A 348 3.01 -32.70 6.42
CA ALA A 348 3.77 -33.43 7.43
C ALA A 348 3.57 -34.94 7.22
N ASP A 349 4.66 -35.72 7.34
CA ASP A 349 4.61 -37.17 7.20
C ASP A 349 3.82 -37.81 8.36
N GLN A 350 3.85 -37.16 9.53
CA GLN A 350 3.05 -37.55 10.69
C GLN A 350 1.68 -36.91 10.61
N SER A 351 0.61 -37.70 10.58
CA SER A 351 -0.77 -37.24 10.46
C SER A 351 -1.22 -36.31 11.59
N ASP A 352 -0.60 -36.46 12.77
CA ASP A 352 -0.94 -35.71 13.98
C ASP A 352 -0.75 -34.18 13.83
N TYR A 353 0.14 -33.78 12.93
CA TYR A 353 0.39 -32.35 12.63
C TYR A 353 -0.54 -31.77 11.55
N ASN A 354 -1.16 -32.65 10.75
CA ASN A 354 -2.00 -32.23 9.61
C ASN A 354 -3.45 -31.99 10.04
N GLY A 355 -4.07 -30.97 9.48
CA GLY A 355 -5.47 -30.66 9.78
C GLY A 355 -5.82 -29.18 9.61
N THR A 356 -6.96 -28.82 10.17
CA THR A 356 -7.43 -27.44 10.26
C THR A 356 -7.42 -27.02 11.72
N PHE A 357 -6.67 -25.96 12.02
CA PHE A 357 -6.40 -25.50 13.37
C PHE A 357 -6.60 -24.00 13.49
N VAL A 358 -6.64 -23.51 14.74
CA VAL A 358 -6.72 -22.08 15.02
C VAL A 358 -5.40 -21.64 15.65
N VAL A 359 -4.83 -20.52 15.18
CA VAL A 359 -3.63 -19.92 15.75
C VAL A 359 -3.93 -19.43 17.16
N THR A 360 -3.15 -19.89 18.14
CA THR A 360 -3.36 -19.64 19.57
C THR A 360 -2.44 -18.56 20.15
N SER A 361 -1.21 -18.46 19.65
CA SER A 361 -0.28 -17.39 20.06
C SER A 361 0.74 -17.07 18.98
N ILE A 362 1.40 -15.93 19.13
CA ILE A 362 2.43 -15.41 18.22
C ILE A 362 3.66 -15.04 19.08
N PRO A 363 4.55 -15.99 19.36
CA PRO A 363 5.73 -15.72 20.16
C PRO A 363 6.69 -14.72 19.52
N THR A 364 6.88 -14.80 18.19
CA THR A 364 7.73 -13.89 17.41
C THR A 364 7.12 -13.62 16.04
N ASP A 365 7.71 -12.70 15.28
CA ASP A 365 7.29 -12.40 13.89
C ASP A 365 7.45 -13.60 12.95
N LEU A 366 8.34 -14.53 13.30
CA LEU A 366 8.64 -15.74 12.52
C LEU A 366 7.93 -16.98 13.06
N THR A 367 7.32 -16.91 14.25
CA THR A 367 6.78 -18.09 14.92
C THR A 367 5.36 -17.86 15.42
N PHE A 368 4.51 -18.86 15.22
CA PHE A 368 3.18 -18.91 15.83
C PHE A 368 2.83 -20.33 16.29
N THR A 369 1.82 -20.45 17.14
CA THR A 369 1.40 -21.73 17.69
C THR A 369 -0.02 -22.08 17.33
N TYR A 370 -0.30 -23.38 17.29
CA TYR A 370 -1.65 -23.96 17.27
C TYR A 370 -1.71 -25.18 18.19
N ASN A 371 -2.92 -25.63 18.53
CA ASN A 371 -3.11 -26.85 19.30
C ASN A 371 -3.47 -28.01 18.38
N ALA A 372 -2.67 -29.08 18.41
CA ALA A 372 -3.01 -30.34 17.79
C ALA A 372 -4.16 -31.02 18.53
N LEU A 373 -4.86 -31.97 17.89
CA LEU A 373 -5.96 -32.72 18.50
C LEU A 373 -5.49 -33.72 19.58
N ALA A 374 -4.26 -34.16 19.45
CA ALA A 374 -3.59 -35.06 20.42
C ALA A 374 -2.11 -34.70 20.47
N VAL A 375 -1.40 -35.20 21.49
CA VAL A 375 0.07 -35.06 21.58
C VAL A 375 0.70 -35.81 20.41
N PRO A 376 1.48 -35.13 19.54
CA PRO A 376 2.09 -35.77 18.39
C PRO A 376 3.06 -36.89 18.81
N SER A 377 3.15 -37.89 17.96
CA SER A 377 4.00 -39.08 18.15
C SER A 377 5.51 -38.74 18.11
N THR A 378 5.88 -37.64 17.50
CA THR A 378 7.25 -37.14 17.41
C THR A 378 7.32 -35.70 17.88
N SER A 379 8.44 -35.24 18.42
CA SER A 379 8.64 -33.86 18.86
C SER A 379 8.87 -32.88 17.71
N ILE A 380 9.27 -33.38 16.54
CA ILE A 380 9.52 -32.57 15.32
C ILE A 380 8.82 -33.29 14.17
N ALA A 381 8.07 -32.49 13.38
CA ALA A 381 7.45 -32.98 12.16
C ALA A 381 8.52 -33.14 11.06
N THR A 382 8.37 -34.18 10.25
CA THR A 382 9.14 -34.37 9.01
C THR A 382 8.23 -34.20 7.81
N SER A 383 8.80 -33.84 6.67
CA SER A 383 8.05 -33.71 5.43
C SER A 383 8.93 -34.07 4.24
N TYR A 384 8.46 -35.00 3.43
CA TYR A 384 9.12 -35.37 2.18
C TYR A 384 8.90 -34.34 1.06
N ASN A 385 7.68 -33.74 1.00
CA ASN A 385 7.26 -32.82 -0.08
C ASN A 385 7.19 -31.35 0.36
N GLY A 386 7.64 -31.02 1.59
CA GLY A 386 7.52 -29.70 2.18
C GLY A 386 6.19 -29.47 2.90
N PHE A 387 6.23 -28.60 3.89
CA PHE A 387 5.04 -28.22 4.67
C PHE A 387 4.18 -27.24 3.90
N VAL A 388 2.87 -27.40 3.98
CA VAL A 388 1.88 -26.46 3.49
C VAL A 388 1.10 -25.95 4.69
N VAL A 389 1.37 -24.73 5.11
CA VAL A 389 0.62 -24.03 6.16
C VAL A 389 0.07 -22.75 5.56
N GLN A 390 -1.26 -22.67 5.48
CA GLN A 390 -1.90 -21.55 4.81
C GLN A 390 -3.09 -21.02 5.61
N PRO A 391 -3.35 -19.69 5.58
CA PRO A 391 -4.54 -19.10 6.18
C PRO A 391 -5.78 -19.52 5.38
N PHE A 392 -6.89 -19.69 6.09
CA PHE A 392 -8.13 -20.14 5.48
C PHE A 392 -9.31 -19.25 5.88
N LYS A 393 -9.45 -18.92 7.18
CA LYS A 393 -10.43 -17.95 7.68
C LYS A 393 -9.78 -17.02 8.68
N TRP A 394 -10.19 -15.77 8.65
CA TRP A 394 -9.70 -14.75 9.55
C TRP A 394 -10.68 -13.59 9.68
N TYR A 395 -10.35 -12.63 10.54
CA TYR A 395 -11.07 -11.39 10.70
C TYR A 395 -10.12 -10.21 10.54
N GLY A 396 -10.65 -9.07 10.13
CA GLY A 396 -9.94 -7.79 10.19
C GLY A 396 -9.05 -7.43 8.99
N ALA A 397 -8.92 -8.31 8.01
CA ALA A 397 -8.19 -8.00 6.78
C ALA A 397 -8.99 -8.35 5.54
N GLN A 398 -8.80 -7.55 4.49
CA GLN A 398 -9.35 -7.77 3.16
C GLN A 398 -8.23 -7.90 2.15
N ILE A 399 -8.35 -8.88 1.27
CA ILE A 399 -7.46 -9.08 0.12
C ILE A 399 -8.23 -8.74 -1.14
N ARG A 400 -7.62 -7.97 -2.04
CA ARG A 400 -8.24 -7.47 -3.26
C ARG A 400 -7.35 -7.68 -4.47
N VAL A 401 -7.95 -8.05 -5.60
CA VAL A 401 -7.28 -8.27 -6.89
C VAL A 401 -8.14 -7.71 -8.01
N GLY A 402 -7.59 -6.85 -8.85
CA GLY A 402 -8.33 -6.31 -9.98
C GLY A 402 -7.71 -5.10 -10.65
N MET A 403 -8.55 -4.32 -11.28
CA MET A 403 -8.19 -3.03 -11.89
C MET A 403 -8.91 -1.92 -11.13
N TYR A 404 -8.17 -1.21 -10.28
CA TYR A 404 -8.78 -0.18 -9.46
C TYR A 404 -7.75 0.77 -8.84
N THR A 405 -8.26 1.91 -8.40
CA THR A 405 -7.55 2.91 -7.61
C THR A 405 -8.22 3.07 -6.24
N SER A 406 -7.79 4.05 -5.47
CA SER A 406 -8.51 4.46 -4.24
C SER A 406 -9.91 5.04 -4.53
N GLN A 407 -10.23 5.38 -5.78
CA GLN A 407 -11.44 6.11 -6.16
C GLN A 407 -12.40 5.30 -7.04
N ASN A 408 -11.88 4.56 -7.99
CA ASN A 408 -12.66 3.87 -9.02
C ASN A 408 -12.08 2.51 -9.34
N GLY A 409 -12.91 1.62 -9.84
CA GLY A 409 -12.47 0.37 -10.40
C GLY A 409 -13.35 -0.83 -10.07
N MET A 410 -12.82 -1.98 -10.43
CA MET A 410 -13.46 -3.28 -10.24
C MET A 410 -12.43 -4.29 -9.75
N PHE A 411 -12.83 -5.13 -8.80
CA PHE A 411 -11.94 -6.12 -8.20
C PHE A 411 -12.70 -7.28 -7.55
N PHE A 412 -11.99 -8.39 -7.36
CA PHE A 412 -12.38 -9.44 -6.44
C PHE A 412 -11.87 -9.10 -5.04
N GLN A 413 -12.66 -9.41 -4.03
CA GLN A 413 -12.34 -9.18 -2.63
C GLN A 413 -12.64 -10.42 -1.81
N TYR A 414 -11.71 -10.79 -0.95
CA TYR A 414 -11.91 -11.78 0.10
C TYR A 414 -11.62 -11.17 1.47
N ASP A 415 -12.59 -11.23 2.36
CA ASP A 415 -12.51 -10.61 3.70
C ASP A 415 -12.16 -11.61 4.80
N GLY A 416 -11.73 -12.82 4.43
CA GLY A 416 -11.46 -13.92 5.33
C GLY A 416 -12.66 -14.83 5.61
N GLN A 417 -13.86 -14.46 5.14
CA GLN A 417 -15.10 -15.23 5.28
C GLN A 417 -15.84 -15.37 3.95
N THR A 418 -15.91 -14.31 3.17
CA THR A 418 -16.74 -14.22 1.97
C THR A 418 -15.92 -13.70 0.79
N LEU A 419 -16.02 -14.41 -0.33
CA LEU A 419 -15.54 -13.95 -1.62
C LEU A 419 -16.61 -13.07 -2.26
N SER A 420 -16.21 -11.92 -2.78
CA SER A 420 -17.11 -10.95 -3.39
C SER A 420 -16.50 -10.34 -4.64
N VAL A 421 -17.34 -9.83 -5.54
CA VAL A 421 -16.96 -8.90 -6.59
C VAL A 421 -17.37 -7.50 -6.16
N VAL A 422 -16.55 -6.50 -6.51
CA VAL A 422 -16.74 -5.13 -6.05
C VAL A 422 -16.58 -4.17 -7.20
N ARG A 423 -17.51 -3.22 -7.32
CA ARG A 423 -17.37 -2.01 -8.13
C ARG A 423 -17.18 -0.83 -7.19
N ARG A 424 -16.08 -0.09 -7.35
CA ARG A 424 -15.77 1.16 -6.65
C ARG A 424 -16.06 2.35 -7.53
N SER A 425 -16.73 3.36 -7.00
CA SER A 425 -17.05 4.60 -7.70
C SER A 425 -16.88 5.83 -6.81
N SER A 426 -16.39 6.91 -7.38
CA SER A 426 -16.30 8.24 -6.75
C SER A 426 -17.24 9.27 -7.40
N THR A 427 -18.30 8.83 -8.09
CA THR A 427 -19.25 9.71 -8.75
C THR A 427 -20.34 10.23 -7.83
N ASN A 428 -20.45 9.71 -6.61
CA ASN A 428 -21.44 10.15 -5.64
C ASN A 428 -21.07 11.52 -5.07
N GLN A 429 -21.65 12.58 -5.65
CA GLN A 429 -21.43 13.96 -5.24
C GLN A 429 -22.16 14.27 -3.94
N LEU A 430 -21.47 14.89 -2.98
CA LEU A 430 -22.05 15.39 -1.74
C LEU A 430 -22.74 16.74 -1.96
N VAL A 431 -23.73 17.02 -1.14
CA VAL A 431 -24.44 18.30 -1.14
C VAL A 431 -23.56 19.40 -0.57
N GLY A 432 -23.62 20.59 -1.17
CA GLY A 432 -22.86 21.77 -0.74
C GLY A 432 -21.45 21.81 -1.33
N TYR A 433 -20.64 22.73 -0.82
CA TYR A 433 -19.31 22.99 -1.31
C TYR A 433 -18.31 23.14 -0.17
N LEU A 434 -17.13 22.62 -0.36
CA LEU A 434 -15.96 22.91 0.48
C LEU A 434 -15.46 24.33 0.16
N THR A 435 -15.30 25.16 1.18
CA THR A 435 -14.93 26.56 1.03
C THR A 435 -13.62 26.92 1.72
N SER A 436 -13.15 26.09 2.66
CA SER A 436 -11.87 26.30 3.33
C SER A 436 -11.18 24.99 3.68
N LEU A 437 -9.94 24.86 3.22
CA LEU A 437 -9.04 23.76 3.58
C LEU A 437 -7.61 24.15 3.21
N THR A 438 -6.76 24.30 4.20
CA THR A 438 -5.37 24.73 3.99
C THR A 438 -4.46 23.54 3.75
N ASN A 439 -3.49 23.67 2.84
CA ASN A 439 -2.46 22.66 2.63
C ASN A 439 -1.74 22.35 3.95
N GLY A 440 -1.54 21.06 4.24
CA GLY A 440 -0.92 20.59 5.48
C GLY A 440 -1.85 20.63 6.71
N THR A 441 -3.16 20.87 6.53
CA THR A 441 -4.15 20.79 7.61
C THR A 441 -5.22 19.74 7.31
N HIS A 442 -5.98 19.37 8.32
CA HIS A 442 -6.98 18.29 8.26
C HIS A 442 -8.42 18.77 8.44
N THR A 443 -8.65 20.02 8.82
CA THR A 443 -9.99 20.54 9.06
C THR A 443 -10.57 21.14 7.77
N ALA A 444 -11.61 20.50 7.26
CA ALA A 444 -12.33 20.93 6.06
C ALA A 444 -13.63 21.65 6.47
N THR A 445 -13.81 22.87 5.96
CA THR A 445 -15.03 23.66 6.21
C THR A 445 -15.76 23.92 4.91
N GLY A 446 -17.08 23.73 4.94
CA GLY A 446 -17.95 23.90 3.77
C GLY A 446 -19.11 24.86 4.00
N THR A 447 -19.93 25.01 2.96
CA THR A 447 -21.15 25.83 2.97
C THR A 447 -22.29 25.07 2.31
N ASN A 448 -23.48 25.16 2.91
CA ASN A 448 -24.70 24.45 2.47
C ASN A 448 -24.49 22.91 2.37
N CYS A 449 -23.61 22.37 3.19
CA CYS A 449 -23.33 20.95 3.21
C CYS A 449 -24.35 20.17 4.06
N LYS A 450 -24.37 18.85 3.81
CA LYS A 450 -25.13 17.87 4.60
C LYS A 450 -24.22 16.72 5.03
N TRP A 451 -22.98 17.04 5.40
CA TRP A 451 -21.97 16.02 5.66
C TRP A 451 -22.33 15.08 6.81
N ALA A 452 -22.97 15.58 7.87
CA ALA A 452 -23.43 14.74 8.97
C ALA A 452 -24.55 13.76 8.59
N GLU A 453 -25.25 14.00 7.46
CA GLU A 453 -26.29 13.10 6.94
C GLU A 453 -25.74 12.12 5.87
N GLN A 454 -24.67 12.50 5.18
CA GLN A 454 -24.18 11.79 3.99
C GLN A 454 -22.92 10.97 4.26
N LEU A 455 -22.16 11.28 5.31
CA LEU A 455 -20.87 10.68 5.63
C LEU A 455 -20.88 9.93 6.97
N TYR A 456 -20.02 8.95 7.06
CA TYR A 456 -19.66 8.25 8.28
C TYR A 456 -18.16 8.32 8.52
N VAL A 457 -17.76 8.23 9.79
CA VAL A 457 -16.33 8.09 10.11
C VAL A 457 -15.78 6.81 9.48
N GLY A 458 -14.65 6.93 8.79
CA GLY A 458 -14.05 5.86 8.00
C GLY A 458 -14.50 5.80 6.54
N ASP A 459 -15.42 6.66 6.12
CA ASP A 459 -15.71 6.87 4.69
C ASP A 459 -14.52 7.54 3.99
N PHE A 460 -14.41 7.33 2.69
CA PHE A 460 -13.43 8.00 1.86
C PHE A 460 -14.12 9.04 0.97
N VAL A 461 -13.53 10.23 0.91
CA VAL A 461 -13.99 11.33 0.06
C VAL A 461 -12.89 11.75 -0.90
N VAL A 462 -13.31 12.31 -2.03
CA VAL A 462 -12.41 12.87 -3.04
C VAL A 462 -12.55 14.40 -3.02
N ILE A 463 -11.44 15.06 -2.74
CA ILE A 463 -11.30 16.51 -2.75
C ILE A 463 -10.26 16.87 -3.81
N ARG A 464 -10.63 17.63 -4.82
CA ARG A 464 -9.76 17.99 -5.96
C ARG A 464 -9.01 16.80 -6.56
N GLY A 465 -9.68 15.64 -6.64
CA GLY A 465 -9.12 14.44 -7.25
C GLY A 465 -8.23 13.58 -6.35
N MET A 466 -8.00 13.97 -5.11
CA MET A 466 -7.27 13.18 -4.11
C MET A 466 -8.21 12.57 -3.08
N THR A 467 -7.88 11.37 -2.61
CA THR A 467 -8.71 10.60 -1.67
C THR A 467 -8.24 10.84 -0.23
N TYR A 468 -9.23 11.06 0.66
CA TYR A 468 -9.03 11.26 2.08
C TYR A 468 -10.03 10.42 2.87
N GLU A 469 -9.61 9.89 4.01
CA GLU A 469 -10.48 9.22 4.95
C GLU A 469 -11.13 10.25 5.88
N ILE A 470 -12.40 10.11 6.20
CA ILE A 470 -13.11 10.90 7.19
C ILE A 470 -12.78 10.35 8.58
N VAL A 471 -12.16 11.16 9.41
CA VAL A 471 -11.77 10.80 10.77
C VAL A 471 -12.82 11.25 11.78
N SER A 472 -13.40 12.44 11.57
CA SER A 472 -14.52 12.93 12.36
C SER A 472 -15.39 13.90 11.54
N ILE A 473 -16.61 14.12 12.01
CA ILE A 473 -17.59 15.00 11.39
C ILE A 473 -18.12 15.89 12.50
N GLU A 474 -17.72 17.16 12.50
CA GLU A 474 -18.04 18.11 13.56
C GLU A 474 -19.38 18.80 13.34
N GLY A 475 -20.01 18.61 12.18
CA GLY A 475 -21.32 19.14 11.86
C GLY A 475 -21.64 19.07 10.37
N GLN A 476 -22.71 19.76 9.94
CA GLN A 476 -23.12 19.74 8.54
C GLN A 476 -22.08 20.36 7.61
N ASN A 477 -21.31 21.32 8.10
CA ASN A 477 -20.37 22.10 7.30
C ASN A 477 -18.91 21.92 7.73
N GLN A 478 -18.61 20.96 8.59
CA GLN A 478 -17.23 20.73 9.05
C GLN A 478 -16.95 19.25 9.22
N MET A 479 -15.77 18.83 8.71
CA MET A 479 -15.25 17.47 8.84
C MET A 479 -13.75 17.49 8.98
N THR A 480 -13.19 16.45 9.59
CA THR A 480 -11.76 16.20 9.71
C THR A 480 -11.36 15.05 8.81
N ILE A 481 -10.31 15.25 8.03
CA ILE A 481 -9.79 14.29 7.04
C ILE A 481 -8.41 13.72 7.44
N ASN A 482 -8.06 12.57 6.92
CA ASN A 482 -6.75 11.94 7.05
C ASN A 482 -6.30 11.33 5.70
N PRO A 483 -5.04 11.51 5.27
CA PRO A 483 -4.01 12.38 5.85
C PRO A 483 -4.33 13.87 5.71
N ASP A 484 -3.46 14.74 6.22
CA ASP A 484 -3.58 16.18 6.01
C ASP A 484 -3.68 16.52 4.52
N TYR A 485 -4.43 17.59 4.22
CA TYR A 485 -4.68 18.00 2.84
C TYR A 485 -3.39 18.31 2.08
N ARG A 486 -3.24 17.68 0.94
CA ARG A 486 -2.02 17.72 0.13
C ARG A 486 -2.11 18.63 -1.11
N GLY A 487 -3.30 19.13 -1.41
CA GLY A 487 -3.53 19.99 -2.57
C GLY A 487 -3.30 21.47 -2.27
N THR A 488 -3.47 22.30 -3.30
CA THR A 488 -3.46 23.76 -3.16
C THR A 488 -4.54 24.24 -2.21
N SER A 489 -4.18 25.13 -1.29
CA SER A 489 -5.13 25.64 -0.28
C SER A 489 -6.40 26.16 -0.91
N ILE A 490 -7.53 25.81 -0.32
CA ILE A 490 -8.87 26.25 -0.72
C ILE A 490 -9.25 27.35 0.24
N ALA A 491 -9.59 28.52 -0.31
CA ALA A 491 -10.06 29.67 0.45
C ALA A 491 -11.18 30.37 -0.34
N SER A 492 -12.04 31.14 0.38
CA SER A 492 -13.07 31.97 -0.27
C SER A 492 -12.44 32.87 -1.35
N PRO A 493 -13.06 33.05 -2.53
CA PRO A 493 -14.42 32.62 -2.90
C PRO A 493 -14.51 31.21 -3.53
N SER A 494 -13.48 30.37 -3.44
CA SER A 494 -13.48 29.05 -4.06
C SER A 494 -14.58 28.14 -3.48
N GLN A 495 -15.24 27.40 -4.36
CA GLN A 495 -16.25 26.41 -4.02
C GLN A 495 -15.87 25.09 -4.69
N VAL A 496 -15.48 24.10 -3.87
CA VAL A 496 -15.00 22.80 -4.36
C VAL A 496 -16.03 21.73 -4.05
N VAL A 497 -16.40 20.99 -5.08
CA VAL A 497 -17.29 19.84 -4.95
C VAL A 497 -16.52 18.67 -4.30
N VAL A 498 -17.15 18.05 -3.33
CA VAL A 498 -16.63 16.83 -2.69
C VAL A 498 -17.47 15.64 -3.14
N SER A 499 -16.86 14.53 -3.47
CA SER A 499 -17.56 13.29 -3.78
C SER A 499 -17.15 12.18 -2.83
N LYS A 500 -18.09 11.27 -2.56
CA LYS A 500 -17.87 10.08 -1.72
C LYS A 500 -17.44 8.91 -2.57
N VAL A 501 -16.49 8.12 -2.07
CA VAL A 501 -16.13 6.82 -2.64
C VAL A 501 -17.10 5.77 -2.12
N VAL A 502 -17.74 5.04 -3.02
CA VAL A 502 -18.75 4.02 -2.70
C VAL A 502 -18.34 2.69 -3.31
N ASP A 503 -18.27 1.66 -2.49
CA ASP A 503 -18.06 0.28 -2.91
C ASP A 503 -19.40 -0.45 -2.99
N THR A 504 -19.77 -0.93 -4.19
CA THR A 504 -20.88 -1.86 -4.38
C THR A 504 -20.30 -3.28 -4.25
N VAL A 505 -20.53 -3.91 -3.10
CA VAL A 505 -20.01 -5.25 -2.77
C VAL A 505 -21.10 -6.29 -3.05
N ILE A 506 -20.78 -7.29 -3.86
CA ILE A 506 -21.70 -8.37 -4.25
C ILE A 506 -21.08 -9.71 -3.86
N PRO A 507 -21.56 -10.35 -2.78
CA PRO A 507 -21.02 -11.61 -2.31
C PRO A 507 -21.28 -12.75 -3.30
N GLN A 508 -20.46 -13.80 -3.25
CA GLN A 508 -20.53 -14.97 -4.14
C GLN A 508 -21.93 -15.56 -4.23
N SER A 509 -22.66 -15.62 -3.12
CA SER A 509 -24.04 -16.15 -3.08
C SER A 509 -25.04 -15.34 -3.93
N GLN A 510 -24.71 -14.09 -4.28
CA GLN A 510 -25.56 -13.20 -5.09
C GLN A 510 -25.05 -13.01 -6.52
N TRP A 511 -24.02 -13.75 -6.95
CA TRP A 511 -23.58 -13.67 -8.33
C TRP A 511 -24.66 -14.12 -9.30
N ASN A 512 -24.80 -13.39 -10.42
CA ASN A 512 -25.97 -13.48 -11.28
C ASN A 512 -25.79 -14.30 -12.57
N ILE A 513 -24.56 -14.77 -12.84
CA ILE A 513 -24.30 -15.69 -13.97
C ILE A 513 -24.03 -17.08 -13.40
N ASP A 514 -22.98 -17.24 -12.61
CA ASP A 514 -22.61 -18.49 -11.97
C ASP A 514 -22.04 -18.23 -10.58
N LYS A 515 -22.56 -18.88 -9.57
CA LYS A 515 -22.11 -18.69 -8.18
C LYS A 515 -20.73 -19.28 -7.90
N MET A 516 -20.20 -20.11 -8.78
CA MET A 516 -18.91 -20.78 -8.63
C MET A 516 -18.77 -21.55 -7.30
N ASP A 517 -19.88 -22.11 -6.81
CA ASP A 517 -19.98 -22.93 -5.60
C ASP A 517 -20.31 -24.39 -5.91
N GLY A 518 -20.20 -24.78 -7.17
CA GLY A 518 -20.53 -26.09 -7.69
C GLY A 518 -22.01 -26.28 -8.07
N THR A 519 -22.86 -25.29 -7.77
CA THR A 519 -24.32 -25.35 -8.07
C THR A 519 -24.69 -24.63 -9.37
N GLY A 520 -23.76 -23.83 -9.94
CA GLY A 520 -23.98 -23.10 -11.17
C GLY A 520 -23.81 -23.93 -12.43
N GLU A 521 -24.09 -23.31 -13.58
CA GLU A 521 -24.10 -23.97 -14.90
C GLU A 521 -22.71 -24.53 -15.27
N SER A 522 -21.63 -23.88 -14.89
CA SER A 522 -20.27 -24.35 -15.18
C SER A 522 -19.83 -25.54 -14.34
N GLY A 523 -20.52 -25.82 -13.23
CA GLY A 523 -20.14 -26.81 -12.22
C GLY A 523 -18.83 -26.46 -11.49
N MET A 524 -18.24 -25.27 -11.72
CA MET A 524 -17.05 -24.82 -11.00
C MET A 524 -17.35 -24.59 -9.52
N ASN A 525 -16.45 -25.10 -8.68
CA ASN A 525 -16.42 -24.80 -7.25
C ASN A 525 -15.08 -24.16 -6.93
N VAL A 526 -15.07 -22.87 -6.69
CA VAL A 526 -13.86 -22.10 -6.44
C VAL A 526 -13.38 -22.31 -5.01
N ASP A 527 -12.23 -22.95 -4.87
CA ASP A 527 -11.51 -23.09 -3.60
C ASP A 527 -10.54 -21.90 -3.44
N ILE A 528 -10.87 -20.98 -2.55
CA ILE A 528 -10.07 -19.76 -2.31
C ILE A 528 -8.67 -20.06 -1.78
N THR A 529 -8.43 -21.25 -1.24
CA THR A 529 -7.12 -21.69 -0.75
C THR A 529 -6.17 -22.09 -1.87
N LYS A 530 -6.68 -22.21 -3.09
CA LYS A 530 -5.91 -22.60 -4.26
C LYS A 530 -5.63 -21.42 -5.17
N MET A 531 -4.64 -21.60 -6.00
CA MET A 531 -4.30 -20.65 -7.06
C MET A 531 -5.45 -20.54 -8.04
N GLN A 532 -5.86 -19.32 -8.36
CA GLN A 532 -6.92 -19.02 -9.32
C GLN A 532 -6.40 -18.18 -10.47
N MET A 533 -6.97 -18.38 -11.65
CA MET A 533 -6.83 -17.43 -12.76
C MET A 533 -8.07 -16.54 -12.79
N TRP A 534 -7.92 -15.33 -12.27
CA TRP A 534 -8.97 -14.30 -12.20
C TRP A 534 -9.09 -13.59 -13.53
N ALA A 535 -10.30 -13.23 -13.91
CA ALA A 535 -10.57 -12.49 -15.13
C ALA A 535 -11.57 -11.34 -14.84
N ILE A 536 -11.28 -10.16 -15.38
CA ILE A 536 -12.19 -9.02 -15.37
C ILE A 536 -12.23 -8.43 -16.77
N ASP A 537 -13.42 -8.22 -17.28
CA ASP A 537 -13.67 -7.71 -18.61
C ASP A 537 -14.62 -6.52 -18.53
N TYR A 538 -14.25 -5.38 -19.09
CA TYR A 538 -15.08 -4.19 -18.97
C TYR A 538 -15.03 -3.28 -20.17
N SER A 539 -16.12 -2.54 -20.33
CA SER A 539 -16.21 -1.38 -21.20
C SER A 539 -16.74 -0.21 -20.37
N TRP A 540 -16.09 0.94 -20.48
CA TRP A 540 -16.46 2.06 -19.61
C TRP A 540 -17.60 2.89 -20.17
N TYR A 541 -17.43 3.73 -21.17
CA TYR A 541 -18.42 4.67 -21.73
C TYR A 541 -19.28 5.43 -20.69
N GLY A 542 -18.96 5.35 -19.40
CA GLY A 542 -19.84 5.81 -18.32
C GLY A 542 -21.04 4.91 -18.03
N ALA A 543 -21.54 4.15 -19.00
CA ALA A 543 -22.70 3.28 -18.89
C ALA A 543 -22.44 1.83 -19.36
N GLY A 544 -21.20 1.47 -19.56
CA GLY A 544 -20.80 0.14 -20.01
C GLY A 544 -21.05 -0.97 -18.98
N ALA A 545 -20.60 -2.16 -19.29
CA ALA A 545 -20.75 -3.30 -18.41
C ALA A 545 -19.40 -3.80 -17.90
N ILE A 546 -19.45 -4.46 -16.74
CA ILE A 546 -18.32 -5.15 -16.12
C ILE A 546 -18.70 -6.62 -15.98
N ARG A 547 -17.78 -7.52 -16.31
CA ARG A 547 -17.90 -8.95 -16.09
C ARG A 547 -16.72 -9.45 -15.27
N TRP A 548 -16.98 -10.26 -14.27
CA TRP A 548 -15.98 -10.97 -13.48
C TRP A 548 -16.07 -12.46 -13.75
N GLY A 549 -14.94 -13.14 -13.77
CA GLY A 549 -14.88 -14.56 -14.05
C GLY A 549 -13.58 -15.22 -13.64
N PHE A 550 -13.51 -16.50 -13.91
CA PHE A 550 -12.38 -17.38 -13.66
C PHE A 550 -12.07 -18.19 -14.91
N LYS A 551 -10.85 -18.64 -15.05
CA LYS A 551 -10.55 -19.66 -16.07
C LYS A 551 -10.80 -21.04 -15.51
N ASP A 552 -11.55 -21.84 -16.29
CA ASP A 552 -11.80 -23.25 -15.99
C ASP A 552 -10.56 -24.13 -16.31
N GLN A 553 -10.65 -25.40 -15.98
CA GLN A 553 -9.59 -26.38 -16.25
C GLN A 553 -9.26 -26.56 -17.75
N ARG A 554 -10.14 -26.13 -18.64
CA ARG A 554 -9.94 -26.15 -20.11
C ARG A 554 -9.34 -24.84 -20.63
N GLY A 555 -9.09 -23.85 -19.75
CA GLY A 555 -8.58 -22.54 -20.11
C GLY A 555 -9.64 -21.53 -20.58
N ASN A 556 -10.92 -21.90 -20.57
CA ASN A 556 -12.00 -20.98 -20.94
C ASN A 556 -12.33 -20.03 -19.79
N THR A 557 -12.64 -18.78 -20.12
CA THR A 557 -13.15 -17.83 -19.12
C THR A 557 -14.62 -18.14 -18.84
N ARG A 558 -14.94 -18.44 -17.58
CA ARG A 558 -16.31 -18.59 -17.08
C ARG A 558 -16.65 -17.37 -16.25
N TYR A 559 -17.61 -16.59 -16.72
CA TYR A 559 -18.05 -15.42 -15.98
C TYR A 559 -18.95 -15.83 -14.81
N CYS A 560 -18.73 -15.19 -13.66
CA CYS A 560 -19.51 -15.42 -12.45
C CYS A 560 -20.56 -14.33 -12.21
N HIS A 561 -20.22 -13.10 -12.57
CA HIS A 561 -21.11 -11.97 -12.33
C HIS A 561 -20.97 -10.91 -13.41
N ARG A 562 -22.08 -10.22 -13.72
CA ARG A 562 -22.14 -9.09 -14.63
C ARG A 562 -22.89 -7.93 -13.98
N LEU A 563 -22.31 -6.75 -14.03
CA LEU A 563 -22.99 -5.48 -13.78
C LEU A 563 -23.17 -4.73 -15.09
N ALA A 564 -24.43 -4.50 -15.48
CA ALA A 564 -24.82 -3.66 -16.60
C ALA A 564 -25.33 -2.32 -16.07
N HIS A 565 -24.83 -1.23 -16.60
CA HIS A 565 -25.12 0.12 -16.12
C HIS A 565 -26.04 0.91 -17.08
N GLY A 566 -26.06 0.53 -18.37
CA GLY A 566 -26.96 1.13 -19.35
C GLY A 566 -28.42 0.93 -18.95
N ASN A 567 -29.19 2.00 -19.02
CA ASN A 567 -30.62 2.06 -18.62
C ASN A 567 -30.89 1.77 -17.12
N ASN A 568 -29.85 1.78 -16.27
CA ASN A 568 -29.97 1.51 -14.84
C ASN A 568 -29.50 2.69 -13.96
N GLN A 569 -28.74 3.63 -14.53
CA GLN A 569 -28.15 4.73 -13.77
C GLN A 569 -28.33 6.05 -14.52
N THR A 570 -28.44 7.14 -13.77
CA THR A 570 -28.55 8.50 -14.31
C THR A 570 -27.19 9.15 -14.52
N GLU A 571 -26.12 8.58 -13.95
CA GLU A 571 -24.75 9.10 -13.99
C GLU A 571 -23.75 7.99 -14.33
N ALA A 572 -22.53 8.37 -14.68
CA ALA A 572 -21.47 7.41 -14.96
C ALA A 572 -21.19 6.51 -13.76
N PHE A 573 -21.08 5.22 -14.01
CA PHE A 573 -20.84 4.22 -12.95
C PHE A 573 -19.45 4.30 -12.31
N MET A 574 -18.51 4.95 -12.98
CA MET A 574 -17.19 5.32 -12.49
C MET A 574 -16.74 6.61 -13.16
N ARG A 575 -15.91 7.38 -12.47
CA ARG A 575 -15.40 8.64 -13.01
C ARG A 575 -14.42 8.45 -14.17
N SER A 576 -13.66 7.37 -14.18
CA SER A 576 -12.63 7.07 -15.20
C SER A 576 -12.50 5.58 -15.42
N GLY A 577 -12.26 5.18 -16.65
CA GLY A 577 -11.86 3.84 -17.04
C GLY A 577 -10.34 3.62 -17.06
N ASN A 578 -9.52 4.64 -16.75
CA ASN A 578 -8.07 4.55 -16.72
C ASN A 578 -7.61 3.98 -15.39
N LEU A 579 -7.26 2.73 -15.34
CA LEU A 579 -7.02 1.99 -14.11
C LEU A 579 -5.70 1.22 -14.19
N PRO A 580 -4.96 1.09 -13.05
CA PRO A 580 -3.83 0.18 -12.96
C PRO A 580 -4.33 -1.24 -12.65
N ALA A 581 -3.52 -2.26 -12.94
CA ALA A 581 -3.67 -3.56 -12.31
C ALA A 581 -3.17 -3.45 -10.87
N ARG A 582 -3.96 -3.90 -9.89
CA ARG A 582 -3.67 -3.68 -8.48
C ARG A 582 -4.06 -4.88 -7.63
N TYR A 583 -3.18 -5.16 -6.68
CA TYR A 583 -3.34 -6.14 -5.61
C TYR A 583 -3.18 -5.41 -4.29
N GLU A 584 -4.01 -5.75 -3.32
CA GLU A 584 -4.02 -5.03 -2.06
C GLU A 584 -4.37 -5.97 -0.91
N VAL A 585 -3.66 -5.81 0.19
CA VAL A 585 -4.05 -6.32 1.50
C VAL A 585 -4.25 -5.11 2.41
N ASN A 586 -5.41 -5.02 3.06
CA ASN A 586 -5.69 -3.93 3.98
C ASN A 586 -6.40 -4.43 5.25
N THR A 587 -6.30 -3.64 6.32
CA THR A 587 -6.87 -3.94 7.63
C THR A 587 -7.89 -2.88 8.08
N PHE A 588 -8.62 -2.29 7.15
CA PHE A 588 -9.67 -1.29 7.44
C PHE A 588 -11.03 -1.89 7.81
N PHE A 589 -11.17 -3.21 7.74
CA PHE A 589 -12.42 -3.94 7.94
C PHE A 589 -12.35 -4.80 9.23
N PRO A 590 -13.46 -5.12 9.91
CA PRO A 590 -14.80 -4.63 9.65
C PRO A 590 -15.13 -3.34 10.38
N LYS A 591 -16.03 -2.54 9.79
CA LYS A 591 -16.60 -1.32 10.38
C LYS A 591 -18.10 -1.30 10.18
N THR A 592 -18.82 -0.67 11.09
CA THR A 592 -20.27 -0.44 11.01
C THR A 592 -20.63 0.87 11.71
N THR A 593 -21.89 1.24 11.67
CA THR A 593 -22.39 2.48 12.30
C THR A 593 -23.55 2.17 13.22
N LEU A 594 -23.61 2.88 14.33
CA LEU A 594 -24.70 2.78 15.29
C LEU A 594 -26.02 3.25 14.64
N LEU A 595 -27.04 2.42 14.69
CA LEU A 595 -28.35 2.69 14.08
C LEU A 595 -29.39 3.17 15.09
N ALA A 596 -29.24 2.83 16.35
CA ALA A 596 -30.16 3.25 17.42
C ALA A 596 -29.40 3.76 18.64
N ASN A 597 -30.00 4.65 19.42
CA ASN A 597 -29.39 5.17 20.65
C ASN A 597 -28.99 4.02 21.58
N LEU A 598 -27.85 4.13 22.22
CA LEU A 598 -27.32 3.17 23.16
C LEU A 598 -27.04 3.86 24.50
N SER A 599 -27.76 3.45 25.53
CA SER A 599 -27.52 3.98 26.89
C SER A 599 -26.20 3.44 27.48
N ALA A 600 -25.65 4.12 28.47
CA ALA A 600 -24.43 3.69 29.16
C ALA A 600 -24.55 2.28 29.79
N SER A 601 -25.75 1.87 30.15
CA SER A 601 -26.07 0.54 30.69
C SER A 601 -26.63 -0.44 29.63
N GLY A 602 -26.67 -0.04 28.37
CA GLY A 602 -27.26 -0.85 27.30
C GLY A 602 -26.47 -2.15 27.08
N THR A 603 -27.20 -3.26 26.99
CA THR A 603 -26.62 -4.61 26.75
C THR A 603 -26.76 -5.09 25.33
N THR A 604 -27.43 -4.31 24.48
CA THR A 604 -27.59 -4.61 23.04
C THR A 604 -27.34 -3.33 22.24
N MET A 605 -26.55 -3.44 21.17
CA MET A 605 -26.21 -2.36 20.27
C MET A 605 -26.78 -2.66 18.89
N THR A 606 -27.66 -1.79 18.40
CA THR A 606 -28.21 -1.90 17.03
C THR A 606 -27.35 -1.12 16.05
N VAL A 607 -26.94 -1.79 14.98
CA VAL A 607 -26.01 -1.26 13.95
C VAL A 607 -26.57 -1.53 12.56
N ILE A 608 -25.98 -0.89 11.53
CA ILE A 608 -26.40 -1.07 10.13
C ILE A 608 -26.23 -2.54 9.69
N ASN A 609 -25.07 -3.14 10.00
CA ASN A 609 -24.81 -4.56 9.76
C ASN A 609 -23.67 -5.05 10.66
N THR A 610 -23.50 -6.34 10.77
CA THR A 610 -22.42 -6.99 11.52
C THR A 610 -21.56 -7.88 10.63
N ALA A 611 -21.63 -7.70 9.31
CA ALA A 611 -20.85 -8.51 8.37
C ALA A 611 -19.34 -8.35 8.62
N GLY A 612 -18.62 -9.47 8.62
CA GLY A 612 -17.18 -9.50 8.85
C GLY A 612 -16.73 -9.43 10.30
N PHE A 613 -17.62 -9.15 11.26
CA PHE A 613 -17.31 -9.24 12.69
C PHE A 613 -17.35 -10.69 13.17
N PRO A 614 -16.49 -11.11 14.11
CA PRO A 614 -16.61 -12.40 14.77
C PRO A 614 -17.88 -12.50 15.63
N ASP A 615 -18.25 -13.70 16.09
CA ASP A 615 -19.45 -13.91 16.90
C ASP A 615 -19.33 -13.33 18.30
N SER A 616 -18.11 -13.12 18.79
CA SER A 616 -17.80 -12.41 20.03
C SER A 616 -16.47 -11.68 19.90
N GLY A 617 -16.27 -10.63 20.68
CA GLY A 617 -15.03 -9.85 20.62
C GLY A 617 -15.14 -8.49 21.28
N THR A 618 -14.24 -7.59 20.91
CA THR A 618 -14.22 -6.21 21.41
C THR A 618 -14.46 -5.24 20.25
N LEU A 619 -15.19 -4.19 20.51
CA LEU A 619 -15.50 -3.09 19.59
C LEU A 619 -14.85 -1.81 20.11
N ALA A 620 -14.30 -1.03 19.19
CA ALA A 620 -13.90 0.36 19.43
C ALA A 620 -14.98 1.29 18.91
N ILE A 621 -15.46 2.17 19.76
CA ILE A 621 -16.51 3.14 19.44
C ILE A 621 -15.86 4.49 19.26
N THR A 622 -16.07 5.11 18.10
CA THR A 622 -15.60 6.45 17.78
C THR A 622 -16.80 7.35 17.55
N ALA A 623 -16.89 8.41 18.31
CA ALA A 623 -17.97 9.39 18.18
C ALA A 623 -17.39 10.78 17.89
N SER A 624 -18.28 11.69 17.61
CA SER A 624 -17.98 13.09 17.37
C SER A 624 -17.16 13.76 18.48
N GLY A 625 -16.31 14.67 18.10
CA GLY A 625 -15.42 15.41 18.99
C GLY A 625 -14.24 14.59 19.52
N ALA A 626 -14.21 13.30 19.24
CA ALA A 626 -13.11 12.41 19.59
C ALA A 626 -12.02 12.35 18.52
N ASN A 627 -12.19 13.14 17.45
CA ASN A 627 -11.20 13.28 16.37
C ASN A 627 -10.65 11.93 15.84
N GLY A 628 -11.51 10.91 15.70
CA GLY A 628 -11.11 9.59 15.23
C GLY A 628 -10.50 8.66 16.28
N SER A 629 -10.30 9.12 17.52
CA SER A 629 -9.90 8.24 18.63
C SER A 629 -11.11 7.53 19.22
N PRO A 630 -10.98 6.24 19.58
CA PRO A 630 -12.04 5.54 20.30
C PRO A 630 -12.34 6.22 21.63
N ILE A 631 -13.60 6.50 21.90
CA ILE A 631 -14.07 7.05 23.16
C ILE A 631 -14.40 5.95 24.18
N GLU A 632 -14.75 4.77 23.69
CA GLU A 632 -15.14 3.63 24.52
C GLU A 632 -14.78 2.32 23.84
N TYR A 633 -14.41 1.33 24.64
CA TYR A 633 -14.30 -0.06 24.20
C TYR A 633 -15.40 -0.90 24.82
N VAL A 634 -16.02 -1.77 24.01
CA VAL A 634 -17.16 -2.58 24.40
C VAL A 634 -16.89 -4.03 24.04
N ARG A 635 -16.97 -4.95 24.99
CA ARG A 635 -16.95 -6.38 24.70
C ARG A 635 -18.36 -6.87 24.38
N TYR A 636 -18.50 -7.73 23.40
CA TYR A 636 -19.76 -8.38 23.06
C TYR A 636 -19.60 -9.92 23.04
N THR A 637 -20.68 -10.64 23.35
CA THR A 637 -20.67 -12.10 23.41
C THR A 637 -21.56 -12.76 22.36
N GLY A 638 -22.29 -11.97 21.59
CA GLY A 638 -23.11 -12.46 20.50
C GLY A 638 -23.42 -11.40 19.47
N ARG A 639 -23.69 -11.80 18.25
CA ARG A 639 -24.11 -10.93 17.15
C ARG A 639 -25.28 -11.51 16.36
N GLY A 640 -26.13 -10.63 15.86
CA GLY A 640 -27.15 -10.89 14.84
C GLY A 640 -26.84 -10.10 13.57
N GLY A 641 -27.70 -10.16 12.55
CA GLY A 641 -27.48 -9.46 11.28
C GLY A 641 -27.36 -7.93 11.39
N GLY A 642 -27.94 -7.32 12.41
CA GLY A 642 -27.93 -5.87 12.66
C GLY A 642 -27.75 -5.52 14.13
N SER A 643 -27.17 -6.39 14.95
CA SER A 643 -26.98 -6.10 16.38
C SER A 643 -25.82 -6.87 16.99
N PHE A 644 -25.21 -6.28 18.02
CA PHE A 644 -24.31 -6.92 18.98
C PHE A 644 -25.04 -7.07 20.31
N THR A 645 -24.89 -8.23 20.96
CA THR A 645 -25.58 -8.57 22.21
C THR A 645 -24.62 -9.02 23.29
N GLY A 646 -25.09 -9.02 24.56
CA GLY A 646 -24.26 -9.38 25.70
C GLY A 646 -23.12 -8.38 25.91
N LEU A 647 -23.42 -7.10 25.83
CA LEU A 647 -22.42 -6.04 25.93
C LEU A 647 -21.88 -5.89 27.34
N THR A 648 -20.56 -5.84 27.47
CA THR A 648 -19.85 -5.29 28.62
C THR A 648 -19.27 -3.93 28.21
N ARG A 649 -19.77 -2.89 28.83
CA ARG A 649 -19.44 -1.50 28.51
C ARG A 649 -18.20 -1.05 29.26
N GLY A 650 -17.46 -0.14 28.65
CA GLY A 650 -16.31 0.51 29.30
C GLY A 650 -15.19 -0.46 29.68
N VAL A 651 -14.77 -1.32 28.77
CA VAL A 651 -13.75 -2.34 29.05
C VAL A 651 -12.36 -1.70 29.16
N GLN A 652 -11.64 -2.02 30.25
CA GLN A 652 -10.29 -1.51 30.49
C GLN A 652 -9.17 -2.45 30.06
N ASP A 653 -9.41 -3.75 30.17
CA ASP A 653 -8.42 -4.76 29.83
C ASP A 653 -8.67 -5.24 28.40
N LEU A 654 -7.83 -4.75 27.48
CA LEU A 654 -8.00 -4.94 26.06
C LEU A 654 -6.89 -5.83 25.51
N THR A 655 -7.28 -6.99 25.01
CA THR A 655 -6.48 -7.66 24.01
C THR A 655 -6.81 -7.03 22.67
N GLY A 656 -6.02 -6.06 22.26
CA GLY A 656 -6.19 -5.34 21.00
C GLY A 656 -5.76 -6.14 19.78
N PRO A 657 -5.72 -5.49 18.62
CA PRO A 657 -5.16 -6.06 17.40
C PRO A 657 -3.75 -6.61 17.65
N GLY A 658 -3.45 -7.80 17.13
CA GLY A 658 -2.16 -8.45 17.31
C GLY A 658 -1.98 -9.18 18.64
N GLY A 659 -3.02 -9.32 19.47
CA GLY A 659 -2.92 -10.00 20.75
C GLY A 659 -2.17 -9.18 21.83
N LEU A 660 -1.90 -7.90 21.59
CA LEU A 660 -1.26 -7.03 22.55
C LEU A 660 -2.27 -6.63 23.62
N THR A 661 -1.95 -6.92 24.87
CA THR A 661 -2.68 -6.37 26.01
C THR A 661 -2.32 -4.90 26.16
N GLY A 662 -3.18 -4.02 25.71
CA GLY A 662 -3.10 -2.60 26.00
C GLY A 662 -3.91 -2.28 27.26
N ALA A 663 -3.36 -1.54 28.20
CA ALA A 663 -4.19 -0.89 29.19
C ALA A 663 -5.11 0.10 28.46
N GLY A 664 -6.37 -0.15 28.43
CA GLY A 664 -7.37 0.82 27.96
C GLY A 664 -7.18 2.12 28.77
N GLY A 665 -7.46 3.25 28.10
CA GLY A 665 -7.29 4.58 28.69
C GLY A 665 -7.88 4.73 30.11
N SER A 666 -7.43 5.71 30.79
CA SER A 666 -7.87 6.00 32.16
C SER A 666 -9.39 6.00 32.27
N ALA A 667 -9.87 5.27 33.28
CA ALA A 667 -11.27 5.13 33.68
C ALA A 667 -12.23 4.79 32.54
N ALA A 668 -12.48 3.51 32.39
CA ALA A 668 -13.51 3.00 31.49
C ALA A 668 -14.86 3.65 31.84
N THR A 669 -15.24 4.60 31.02
CA THR A 669 -16.54 5.26 31.13
C THR A 669 -17.42 4.76 30.00
N ALA A 670 -18.57 4.21 30.36
CA ALA A 670 -19.61 3.90 29.39
C ALA A 670 -20.36 5.18 29.01
N PHE A 671 -20.48 5.47 27.75
CA PHE A 671 -21.12 6.67 27.24
C PHE A 671 -22.56 6.41 26.79
N ASN A 672 -23.41 7.42 26.92
CA ASN A 672 -24.68 7.44 26.22
C ASN A 672 -24.44 7.86 24.78
N LEU A 673 -24.63 6.92 23.85
CA LEU A 673 -24.36 7.13 22.44
C LEU A 673 -25.66 7.43 21.70
N VAL A 674 -25.66 8.50 20.92
CA VAL A 674 -26.80 8.89 20.08
C VAL A 674 -26.51 8.42 18.65
N SER A 675 -27.45 7.69 18.06
CA SER A 675 -27.32 7.19 16.68
C SER A 675 -27.40 8.32 15.67
N ALA A 676 -26.72 8.13 14.53
CA ALA A 676 -26.98 8.91 13.36
C ALA A 676 -28.29 8.44 12.73
N THR A 677 -29.31 9.29 12.75
CA THR A 677 -30.52 9.09 11.96
C THR A 677 -30.56 10.12 10.81
N PRO A 678 -31.26 9.86 9.70
CA PRO A 678 -31.35 10.81 8.58
C PRO A 678 -31.94 12.18 8.93
N SER A 679 -32.53 12.32 10.12
CA SER A 679 -33.16 13.54 10.62
C SER A 679 -32.43 14.18 11.80
N LEU A 680 -31.10 14.01 11.89
CA LEU A 680 -30.33 14.56 13.01
C LEU A 680 -30.39 16.09 13.09
N PRO A 681 -30.59 16.66 14.29
CA PRO A 681 -30.39 18.08 14.51
C PRO A 681 -28.93 18.47 14.22
N ALA A 682 -28.73 19.72 13.80
CA ALA A 682 -27.38 20.26 13.60
C ALA A 682 -26.50 20.02 14.87
N GLY A 683 -25.35 19.39 14.70
CA GLY A 683 -24.42 19.09 15.80
C GLY A 683 -24.44 17.65 16.33
N THR A 684 -25.36 16.79 15.89
CA THR A 684 -25.32 15.36 16.23
C THR A 684 -24.53 14.59 15.15
N GLN A 685 -23.69 13.65 15.57
CA GLN A 685 -22.72 13.01 14.67
C GLN A 685 -22.83 11.49 14.66
N PRO A 686 -22.50 10.85 13.52
CA PRO A 686 -22.55 9.40 13.42
C PRO A 686 -21.52 8.73 14.34
N VAL A 687 -21.96 7.69 15.02
CA VAL A 687 -21.10 6.84 15.86
C VAL A 687 -20.60 5.68 15.01
N SER A 688 -19.30 5.65 14.78
CA SER A 688 -18.62 4.57 14.09
C SER A 688 -18.16 3.49 15.06
N ILE A 689 -18.32 2.25 14.65
CA ILE A 689 -17.96 1.06 15.41
C ILE A 689 -17.03 0.21 14.55
N SER A 690 -15.83 -0.06 15.06
CA SER A 690 -14.87 -0.95 14.42
C SER A 690 -14.55 -2.13 15.32
N TYR A 691 -14.17 -3.24 14.70
CA TYR A 691 -13.67 -4.39 15.44
C TYR A 691 -12.34 -4.05 16.10
N TRP A 692 -12.19 -4.40 17.38
CA TRP A 692 -10.98 -4.18 18.16
C TRP A 692 -10.53 -5.48 18.81
N GLY A 693 -10.10 -6.40 18.00
CA GLY A 693 -9.67 -7.73 18.41
C GLY A 693 -8.50 -8.22 17.59
N PRO A 694 -8.08 -9.45 17.79
CA PRO A 694 -7.05 -10.07 16.99
C PRO A 694 -7.43 -10.03 15.51
N MET A 695 -6.51 -9.52 14.69
CA MET A 695 -6.67 -9.37 13.25
C MET A 695 -5.56 -10.15 12.55
N SER A 696 -5.76 -10.48 11.30
CA SER A 696 -4.76 -11.15 10.49
C SER A 696 -4.55 -10.39 9.18
N ALA A 697 -3.32 -9.98 8.93
CA ALA A 697 -2.91 -9.36 7.69
C ALA A 697 -2.29 -10.43 6.77
N ASN A 698 -3.10 -11.37 6.33
CA ASN A 698 -2.65 -12.53 5.59
C ASN A 698 -2.00 -12.21 4.25
N THR A 699 -1.33 -13.20 3.70
CA THR A 699 -0.54 -13.09 2.49
C THR A 699 -1.34 -13.38 1.24
N ILE A 700 -1.05 -12.63 0.19
CA ILE A 700 -1.43 -12.92 -1.18
C ILE A 700 -0.18 -13.23 -2.00
N SER A 701 -0.26 -14.18 -2.91
CA SER A 701 0.78 -14.41 -3.92
C SER A 701 0.27 -14.10 -5.31
N HIS A 702 1.15 -13.58 -6.15
CA HIS A 702 0.91 -13.14 -7.50
C HIS A 702 2.05 -13.63 -8.40
N TRP A 703 1.71 -14.30 -9.52
CA TRP A 703 2.69 -14.88 -10.45
C TRP A 703 2.77 -14.18 -11.78
N GLY A 704 1.67 -13.65 -12.27
CA GLY A 704 1.67 -12.95 -13.55
C GLY A 704 0.35 -12.23 -13.79
N SER A 705 0.40 -11.22 -14.67
CA SER A 705 -0.75 -10.44 -15.07
C SER A 705 -0.66 -10.03 -16.53
N ALA A 706 -1.81 -10.01 -17.18
CA ALA A 706 -1.95 -9.39 -18.48
C ALA A 706 -3.15 -8.44 -18.49
N VAL A 707 -2.99 -7.31 -19.17
CA VAL A 707 -4.07 -6.40 -19.54
C VAL A 707 -4.10 -6.31 -21.05
N LEU A 708 -5.20 -6.73 -21.62
CA LEU A 708 -5.41 -6.76 -23.07
C LEU A 708 -6.47 -5.72 -23.44
N MET A 709 -6.31 -5.09 -24.59
CA MET A 709 -7.29 -4.19 -25.16
C MET A 709 -7.70 -4.70 -26.54
N ASP A 710 -8.96 -4.57 -26.90
CA ASP A 710 -9.45 -4.93 -28.23
C ASP A 710 -8.83 -4.03 -29.30
N GLY A 711 -8.03 -4.62 -30.16
CA GLY A 711 -7.34 -3.93 -31.22
C GLY A 711 -6.15 -3.07 -30.78
N ARG A 712 -5.58 -2.34 -31.73
CA ARG A 712 -4.43 -1.46 -31.50
C ARG A 712 -4.84 -0.19 -30.72
N TYR A 713 -3.90 0.32 -29.95
CA TYR A 713 -4.00 1.66 -29.40
C TYR A 713 -4.02 2.68 -30.55
N ASP A 714 -4.98 3.61 -30.52
CA ASP A 714 -5.15 4.62 -31.56
C ASP A 714 -4.29 5.84 -31.17
N ASP A 715 -3.07 5.88 -31.72
CA ASP A 715 -2.11 6.97 -31.48
C ASP A 715 -2.44 8.24 -32.27
N ASP A 716 -3.27 8.16 -33.31
CA ASP A 716 -3.56 9.28 -34.22
C ASP A 716 -4.28 10.46 -33.54
N LYS A 717 -4.81 10.23 -32.35
CA LYS A 717 -5.48 11.26 -31.52
C LYS A 717 -4.62 11.82 -30.40
N SER A 718 -3.34 11.49 -30.38
CA SER A 718 -2.40 11.98 -29.34
C SER A 718 -1.80 13.32 -29.77
N LEU A 719 -1.61 14.23 -28.81
CA LEU A 719 -0.90 15.48 -29.04
C LEU A 719 0.62 15.24 -29.05
N ILE A 720 1.32 15.85 -30.00
CA ILE A 720 2.77 15.75 -30.12
C ILE A 720 3.43 16.95 -29.48
N PHE A 721 4.42 16.72 -28.66
CA PHE A 721 5.22 17.72 -27.98
C PHE A 721 6.70 17.55 -28.26
N VAL A 722 7.45 18.65 -28.18
CA VAL A 722 8.89 18.67 -28.41
C VAL A 722 9.57 19.51 -27.34
N ALA A 723 10.67 19.00 -26.80
CA ALA A 723 11.58 19.74 -25.94
C ALA A 723 12.99 19.69 -26.52
N GLY A 724 13.64 20.85 -26.67
CA GLY A 724 15.01 20.96 -27.14
C GLY A 724 15.79 21.92 -26.25
N MET A 725 17.04 21.61 -26.02
CA MET A 725 17.95 22.49 -25.29
C MET A 725 18.21 23.76 -26.11
N THR A 726 18.14 24.92 -25.49
CA THR A 726 18.51 26.21 -26.09
C THR A 726 19.97 26.55 -25.84
N THR A 727 20.60 25.93 -24.86
CA THR A 727 22.01 26.09 -24.50
C THR A 727 22.71 24.76 -24.52
N SER A 728 23.81 24.68 -25.27
CA SER A 728 24.62 23.48 -25.33
C SER A 728 25.47 23.27 -24.07
N ILE A 729 25.70 22.04 -23.69
CA ILE A 729 26.67 21.69 -22.64
C ILE A 729 28.03 21.51 -23.29
N ALA A 730 29.04 22.18 -22.74
CA ALA A 730 30.40 22.18 -23.24
C ALA A 730 31.33 21.33 -22.35
N ASN A 731 32.43 20.85 -22.96
CA ASN A 731 33.59 20.28 -22.27
C ASN A 731 33.25 19.09 -21.36
N ILE A 732 32.47 18.18 -21.87
CA ILE A 732 32.19 16.91 -21.17
C ILE A 732 33.46 16.08 -21.16
N ALA A 733 33.98 15.79 -19.97
CA ALA A 733 35.21 15.04 -19.79
C ALA A 733 35.10 13.59 -20.30
N PRO A 734 36.20 13.01 -20.79
CA PRO A 734 36.26 11.62 -21.21
C PRO A 734 35.72 10.65 -20.13
N GLY A 735 34.92 9.66 -20.52
CA GLY A 735 34.32 8.70 -19.62
C GLY A 735 33.19 9.22 -18.73
N THR A 736 32.89 10.51 -18.79
CA THR A 736 31.82 11.13 -17.96
C THR A 736 30.47 11.04 -18.67
N THR A 737 29.45 10.64 -17.91
CA THR A 737 28.04 10.67 -18.35
C THR A 737 27.36 11.93 -17.85
N GLN A 738 26.87 12.74 -18.77
CA GLN A 738 26.18 13.99 -18.51
C GLN A 738 24.71 13.84 -18.88
N PRO A 739 23.74 14.10 -17.96
CA PRO A 739 22.34 14.22 -18.31
C PRO A 739 22.10 15.50 -19.12
N LEU A 740 21.22 15.43 -20.12
CA LEU A 740 20.91 16.53 -21.03
C LEU A 740 19.48 17.04 -20.84
N ILE A 741 18.50 16.17 -21.08
CA ILE A 741 17.06 16.45 -20.93
C ILE A 741 16.44 15.30 -20.16
N SER A 742 15.65 15.64 -19.16
CA SER A 742 14.79 14.66 -18.48
C SER A 742 13.33 15.01 -18.67
N LEU A 743 12.52 14.00 -18.97
CA LEU A 743 11.08 14.08 -19.18
C LEU A 743 10.37 13.19 -18.16
N ARG A 744 9.27 13.69 -17.60
CA ARG A 744 8.35 12.91 -16.75
C ARG A 744 6.91 13.33 -16.99
N ILE A 745 5.98 12.50 -16.57
CA ILE A 745 4.58 12.90 -16.39
C ILE A 745 4.51 13.84 -15.19
N ALA A 746 3.75 14.92 -15.28
CA ALA A 746 3.48 15.76 -14.13
C ALA A 746 2.79 14.92 -13.01
N PRO A 747 3.21 14.98 -11.76
CA PRO A 747 2.64 14.16 -10.69
C PRO A 747 1.15 14.37 -10.52
N SER A 748 0.68 15.59 -10.72
CA SER A 748 -0.74 15.97 -10.69
C SER A 748 -1.08 16.91 -11.85
N VAL A 749 -2.35 16.95 -12.17
CA VAL A 749 -2.90 17.92 -13.13
C VAL A 749 -3.72 18.93 -12.34
N ASP A 750 -3.22 20.17 -12.28
CA ASP A 750 -4.08 21.32 -11.99
C ASP A 750 -4.72 21.74 -13.30
N SER A 751 -6.05 21.63 -13.37
CA SER A 751 -6.76 22.00 -14.61
C SER A 751 -6.67 23.49 -14.95
N GLY A 752 -6.11 24.34 -14.05
CA GLY A 752 -6.03 25.78 -14.25
C GLY A 752 -7.36 26.45 -14.53
N LEU A 753 -8.46 25.69 -14.43
CA LEU A 753 -9.81 26.22 -14.57
C LEU A 753 -10.12 27.04 -13.32
N THR A 754 -9.94 28.33 -13.44
CA THR A 754 -10.22 29.34 -12.42
C THR A 754 -11.73 29.56 -12.20
N GLY A 755 -12.57 28.65 -12.64
CA GLY A 755 -14.00 28.67 -12.32
C GLY A 755 -14.26 28.27 -10.87
N ILE A 756 -15.29 28.86 -10.28
CA ILE A 756 -15.71 28.59 -8.89
C ILE A 756 -15.93 27.10 -8.62
N LEU A 757 -16.29 26.30 -9.64
CA LEU A 757 -16.58 24.87 -9.56
C LEU A 757 -15.54 23.96 -10.22
N GLY A 758 -14.46 24.50 -10.78
CA GLY A 758 -13.64 23.77 -11.74
C GLY A 758 -12.23 23.39 -11.29
N GLN A 759 -11.77 23.82 -10.14
CA GLN A 759 -10.40 23.53 -9.70
C GLN A 759 -10.24 22.05 -9.31
N ARG A 760 -9.35 21.37 -10.00
CA ARG A 760 -9.04 19.96 -9.77
C ARG A 760 -7.53 19.80 -9.70
N GLU A 761 -7.06 19.18 -8.64
CA GLU A 761 -5.76 18.54 -8.58
C GLU A 761 -5.98 17.04 -8.65
N ILE A 762 -5.82 16.46 -9.82
CA ILE A 762 -5.99 15.03 -10.04
C ILE A 762 -4.65 14.40 -10.31
N LEU A 763 -4.50 13.18 -9.83
CA LEU A 763 -3.39 12.34 -10.22
C LEU A 763 -3.35 12.24 -11.74
N ASN A 764 -2.20 12.46 -12.31
CA ASN A 764 -2.02 12.39 -13.76
C ASN A 764 -1.95 10.92 -14.20
N THR A 765 -2.99 10.47 -14.87
CA THR A 765 -3.11 9.10 -15.42
C THR A 765 -2.92 9.07 -16.95
N MET A 766 -2.42 10.16 -17.51
CA MET A 766 -2.08 10.27 -18.94
C MET A 766 -1.06 9.20 -19.34
N GLN A 767 -1.10 8.80 -20.60
CA GLN A 767 -0.04 7.97 -21.20
C GLN A 767 0.88 8.84 -22.05
N LEU A 768 2.19 8.65 -21.86
CA LEU A 768 3.23 9.33 -22.61
C LEU A 768 4.04 8.29 -23.39
N LYS A 769 4.23 8.53 -24.68
CA LYS A 769 5.02 7.67 -25.59
C LYS A 769 6.10 8.51 -26.27
N LEU A 770 7.32 8.03 -26.21
CA LEU A 770 8.45 8.65 -26.89
C LEU A 770 8.32 8.48 -28.41
N VAL A 771 8.61 9.53 -29.16
CA VAL A 771 8.53 9.52 -30.64
C VAL A 771 9.92 9.57 -31.24
N SER A 772 10.74 10.56 -30.87
CA SER A 772 12.10 10.68 -31.39
C SER A 772 13.04 11.37 -30.40
N CYS A 773 14.30 11.07 -30.53
CA CYS A 773 15.36 11.84 -29.88
C CYS A 773 16.44 12.23 -30.89
N ALA A 774 17.12 13.36 -30.64
CA ALA A 774 18.23 13.81 -31.47
C ALA A 774 19.32 14.41 -30.58
N ALA A 775 20.55 14.25 -31.01
CA ALA A 775 21.73 14.91 -30.46
C ALA A 775 22.45 15.71 -31.53
N TYR A 776 22.85 16.92 -31.20
CA TYR A 776 23.71 17.75 -32.03
C TYR A 776 25.01 18.00 -31.28
N THR A 777 26.10 17.66 -31.93
CA THR A 777 27.44 17.75 -31.34
C THR A 777 28.35 18.66 -32.18
N THR A 778 29.20 19.45 -31.53
CA THR A 778 30.22 20.26 -32.15
C THR A 778 31.56 20.05 -31.47
N GLY A 779 32.65 20.44 -32.13
CA GLY A 779 33.99 20.21 -31.63
C GLY A 779 34.74 19.18 -32.45
N ALA A 780 36.05 19.10 -32.37
CA ALA A 780 36.88 18.20 -33.16
C ALA A 780 37.11 16.89 -32.38
N GLY A 781 36.76 15.77 -32.98
CA GLY A 781 37.20 14.43 -32.57
C GLY A 781 36.49 13.80 -31.35
N ALA A 782 35.43 14.38 -30.87
CA ALA A 782 34.64 13.78 -29.77
C ALA A 782 33.58 12.82 -30.36
N THR A 783 33.43 11.66 -29.76
CA THR A 783 32.32 10.73 -30.00
C THR A 783 31.54 10.55 -28.73
N PHE A 784 30.22 10.64 -28.82
CA PHE A 784 29.35 10.44 -27.68
C PHE A 784 28.52 9.17 -27.83
N LEU A 785 28.45 8.41 -26.77
CA LEU A 785 27.39 7.44 -26.59
C LEU A 785 26.20 8.17 -26.00
N ILE A 786 25.14 8.30 -26.79
CA ILE A 786 23.86 8.87 -26.33
C ILE A 786 22.99 7.74 -25.81
N THR A 787 22.49 7.86 -24.59
CA THR A 787 21.62 6.84 -23.99
C THR A 787 20.33 7.48 -23.49
N LEU A 788 19.21 6.76 -23.64
CA LEU A 788 17.96 7.01 -22.95
C LEU A 788 17.96 6.18 -21.67
N ARG A 789 18.03 6.85 -20.55
CA ARG A 789 18.08 6.20 -19.22
C ARG A 789 16.77 6.38 -18.50
N LEU A 790 16.14 5.25 -18.13
CA LEU A 790 14.90 5.22 -17.37
C LEU A 790 15.21 5.21 -15.87
N ASN A 791 14.54 6.06 -15.11
CA ASN A 791 14.56 6.09 -13.63
C ASN A 791 15.94 6.29 -12.98
N GLY A 792 16.87 6.96 -13.67
CA GLY A 792 18.13 7.39 -13.07
C GLY A 792 17.93 8.48 -12.02
N GLN A 793 18.77 8.45 -10.98
CA GLN A 793 18.76 9.47 -9.93
C GLN A 793 19.58 10.69 -10.35
N LEU A 794 18.90 11.83 -10.43
CA LEU A 794 19.46 13.11 -10.88
C LEU A 794 20.00 13.92 -9.68
N SER A 795 21.21 14.48 -9.78
CA SER A 795 21.77 15.35 -8.74
C SER A 795 21.16 16.75 -8.72
N GLY A 796 20.42 17.15 -9.78
CA GLY A 796 19.82 18.49 -9.90
C GLY A 796 18.79 18.54 -11.02
N GLY A 797 18.24 19.72 -11.22
CA GLY A 797 17.24 20.03 -12.23
C GLY A 797 15.85 20.29 -11.61
N THR A 798 15.15 21.27 -12.14
CA THR A 798 13.78 21.62 -11.76
C THR A 798 12.85 21.29 -12.91
N PHE A 799 11.88 20.43 -12.65
CA PHE A 799 10.88 20.06 -13.64
C PHE A 799 9.85 21.18 -13.82
N ALA A 800 9.62 21.58 -15.06
CA ALA A 800 8.62 22.57 -15.44
C ALA A 800 7.77 22.06 -16.60
N SER A 801 6.58 22.60 -16.77
CA SER A 801 5.70 22.26 -17.90
C SER A 801 6.41 22.45 -19.23
N ALA A 802 6.24 21.51 -20.13
CA ALA A 802 6.92 21.48 -21.42
C ALA A 802 6.00 21.96 -22.54
N GLY A 803 6.47 22.92 -23.37
CA GLY A 803 5.86 23.24 -24.65
C GLY A 803 4.37 23.59 -24.62
N GLY A 804 3.84 24.11 -23.52
CA GLY A 804 2.41 24.40 -23.34
C GLY A 804 1.59 23.24 -22.76
N SER A 805 2.21 22.06 -22.52
CA SER A 805 1.55 20.97 -21.79
C SER A 805 1.58 21.20 -20.28
N SER A 806 0.46 20.96 -19.61
CA SER A 806 0.39 20.84 -18.14
C SER A 806 0.52 19.38 -17.65
N LEU A 807 0.52 18.42 -18.56
CA LEU A 807 0.48 16.99 -18.27
C LEU A 807 1.87 16.35 -18.22
N SER A 808 2.84 16.92 -18.91
CA SER A 808 4.24 16.51 -18.86
C SER A 808 5.16 17.65 -18.41
N GLN A 809 6.28 17.26 -17.84
CA GLN A 809 7.28 18.17 -17.32
C GLN A 809 8.66 17.80 -17.83
N VAL A 810 9.46 18.80 -18.16
CA VAL A 810 10.82 18.66 -18.65
C VAL A 810 11.77 19.41 -17.72
N THR A 811 12.97 18.89 -17.55
CA THR A 811 14.10 19.64 -17.02
C THR A 811 15.27 19.58 -17.99
N TYR A 812 15.92 20.71 -18.16
CA TYR A 812 17.16 20.83 -18.91
C TYR A 812 18.33 20.86 -17.93
N HIS A 813 19.31 20.03 -18.19
CA HIS A 813 20.46 19.90 -17.31
C HIS A 813 21.58 20.86 -17.71
N THR A 814 22.43 21.19 -16.74
CA THR A 814 23.62 22.04 -16.89
C THR A 814 24.88 21.21 -16.68
N ALA A 815 26.01 21.73 -17.10
CA ALA A 815 27.31 21.09 -16.90
C ALA A 815 27.57 20.80 -15.42
N GLY A 816 28.11 19.60 -15.13
CA GLY A 816 28.43 19.16 -13.78
C GLY A 816 27.29 18.48 -13.03
N GLN A 817 26.07 18.48 -13.55
CA GLN A 817 25.00 17.64 -12.99
C GLN A 817 25.25 16.17 -13.36
N THR A 818 24.89 15.27 -12.46
CA THR A 818 25.14 13.82 -12.59
C THR A 818 23.85 13.02 -12.57
N ILE A 819 23.95 11.83 -13.13
CA ILE A 819 22.89 10.82 -13.05
C ILE A 819 23.50 9.48 -12.62
N THR A 820 22.88 8.84 -11.62
CA THR A 820 23.33 7.55 -11.10
C THR A 820 22.21 6.52 -11.19
N GLY A 821 22.56 5.23 -11.35
CA GLY A 821 21.57 4.17 -11.48
C GLY A 821 20.66 4.31 -12.71
N GLY A 822 19.49 3.67 -12.65
CA GLY A 822 18.55 3.60 -13.75
C GLY A 822 18.92 2.55 -14.81
N GLU A 823 17.99 2.31 -15.75
CA GLU A 823 18.14 1.34 -16.83
C GLU A 823 18.39 2.06 -18.16
N ASN A 824 19.38 1.61 -18.92
CA ASN A 824 19.58 2.09 -20.29
C ASN A 824 18.54 1.42 -21.19
N ALA A 825 17.52 2.19 -21.58
CA ALA A 825 16.43 1.68 -22.42
C ALA A 825 16.80 1.70 -23.91
N TYR A 826 17.67 2.63 -24.34
CA TYR A 826 18.13 2.76 -25.73
C TYR A 826 19.45 3.51 -25.78
N GLY A 827 20.20 3.35 -26.89
CA GLY A 827 21.43 4.10 -27.11
C GLY A 827 21.91 4.09 -28.56
N PHE A 828 22.60 5.18 -28.94
CA PHE A 828 23.23 5.34 -30.26
C PHE A 828 24.51 6.19 -30.15
N PHE A 829 25.33 6.13 -31.15
CA PHE A 829 26.55 6.95 -31.22
C PHE A 829 26.29 8.25 -31.97
N SER A 830 26.79 9.36 -31.46
CA SER A 830 26.82 10.65 -32.13
C SER A 830 28.28 11.04 -32.39
N LEU A 831 28.64 11.19 -33.65
CA LEU A 831 29.96 11.63 -34.08
C LEU A 831 30.04 13.15 -34.17
N THR A 832 31.15 13.72 -33.78
CA THR A 832 31.39 15.16 -33.85
C THR A 832 32.19 15.57 -35.10
N PRO A 833 31.84 16.68 -35.80
CA PRO A 833 30.59 17.41 -35.67
C PRO A 833 29.43 16.72 -36.41
N GLY A 834 28.23 16.84 -35.91
CA GLY A 834 27.07 16.28 -36.56
C GLY A 834 25.76 16.31 -35.84
N VAL A 835 24.70 15.98 -36.56
CA VAL A 835 23.35 15.78 -36.05
C VAL A 835 22.98 14.32 -36.23
N ASN A 836 22.62 13.66 -35.17
CA ASN A 836 22.08 12.32 -35.22
C ASN A 836 20.67 12.34 -34.62
N SER A 837 19.71 11.80 -35.36
CA SER A 837 18.32 11.67 -34.88
C SER A 837 17.86 10.24 -35.06
N GLU A 838 17.15 9.77 -34.04
CA GLU A 838 16.57 8.43 -33.97
C GLU A 838 15.05 8.50 -33.83
N ASP A 839 14.39 7.68 -34.66
CA ASP A 839 12.96 7.44 -34.55
C ASP A 839 12.71 6.31 -33.55
N LEU A 840 12.20 6.69 -32.39
CA LEU A 840 11.91 5.77 -31.30
C LEU A 840 10.62 4.97 -31.54
N THR A 841 9.78 5.38 -32.49
CA THR A 841 8.55 4.65 -32.83
C THR A 841 8.86 3.31 -33.52
N ALA A 842 10.00 3.20 -34.18
CA ALA A 842 10.48 1.97 -34.81
C ALA A 842 11.04 0.96 -33.80
N VAL A 843 11.42 1.44 -32.61
CA VAL A 843 11.91 0.59 -31.51
C VAL A 843 10.72 0.13 -30.71
N ARG A 844 10.22 -1.09 -30.96
CA ARG A 844 8.99 -1.64 -30.39
C ARG A 844 8.92 -1.52 -28.87
N ASP A 845 10.01 -1.74 -28.17
CA ASP A 845 10.05 -1.75 -26.73
C ASP A 845 9.98 -0.35 -26.13
N LEU A 846 10.59 0.64 -26.75
CA LEU A 846 10.48 2.05 -26.36
C LEU A 846 9.17 2.68 -26.81
N GLY A 847 8.67 2.31 -27.99
CA GLY A 847 7.34 2.73 -28.44
C GLY A 847 6.21 2.26 -27.54
N ASN A 848 6.44 1.17 -26.78
CA ASN A 848 5.55 0.66 -25.76
C ASN A 848 5.92 1.12 -24.34
N SER A 849 7.06 1.79 -24.15
CA SER A 849 7.49 2.34 -22.86
C SER A 849 6.70 3.59 -22.54
N ILE A 850 5.53 3.39 -22.02
CA ILE A 850 4.70 4.46 -21.52
C ILE A 850 5.16 4.72 -20.09
N LEU A 851 5.54 5.96 -19.81
CA LEU A 851 5.96 6.35 -18.48
C LEU A 851 4.79 6.30 -17.51
N GLY A 852 5.01 5.71 -16.36
CA GLY A 852 4.02 5.64 -15.30
C GLY A 852 3.89 6.95 -14.53
N GLY A 853 2.67 7.29 -14.10
CA GLY A 853 2.37 8.50 -13.33
C GLY A 853 2.88 8.49 -11.89
N GLY A 854 3.31 7.32 -11.41
CA GLY A 854 3.80 7.18 -10.05
C GLY A 854 2.70 7.09 -8.99
N ASN A 855 3.15 7.13 -7.76
CA ASN A 855 2.41 6.83 -6.57
C ASN A 855 1.29 7.85 -6.29
N SER A 856 0.04 7.41 -6.20
CA SER A 856 -1.11 8.26 -5.86
C SER A 856 -1.08 8.82 -4.44
N PHE A 857 -0.13 8.38 -3.62
CA PHE A 857 0.02 8.78 -2.22
C PHE A 857 1.13 9.80 -2.01
N THR A 858 1.95 10.08 -3.02
CA THR A 858 2.95 11.14 -2.94
C THR A 858 2.29 12.51 -3.06
N VAL A 859 2.86 13.49 -2.37
CA VAL A 859 2.32 14.85 -2.38
C VAL A 859 2.50 15.46 -3.77
N PRO A 860 1.42 15.82 -4.48
CA PRO A 860 1.53 16.32 -5.86
C PRO A 860 2.30 17.63 -6.00
N SER A 861 2.37 18.41 -4.91
CA SER A 861 2.89 19.78 -4.92
C SER A 861 4.39 19.91 -4.70
N THR A 862 5.11 18.85 -4.36
CA THR A 862 6.56 18.96 -4.15
C THR A 862 7.31 18.77 -5.46
N ALA A 863 8.03 19.79 -5.88
CA ALA A 863 8.88 19.80 -7.08
C ALA A 863 9.95 18.67 -7.13
N ASN A 864 10.10 17.93 -6.04
CA ASN A 864 11.14 16.92 -5.83
C ASN A 864 10.65 15.47 -5.84
N ASN A 865 9.37 15.20 -6.13
CA ASN A 865 8.91 13.83 -6.27
C ASN A 865 9.54 13.17 -7.49
N LYS A 866 10.59 12.39 -7.25
CA LYS A 866 11.33 11.61 -8.23
C LYS A 866 11.06 10.13 -8.00
N TYR A 867 11.26 9.33 -9.04
CA TYR A 867 11.29 7.88 -8.87
C TYR A 867 12.25 7.47 -7.72
N PRO A 868 11.90 6.51 -6.82
CA PRO A 868 10.69 5.67 -6.84
C PRO A 868 9.42 6.32 -6.29
N ASP A 869 9.50 7.45 -5.62
CA ASP A 869 8.39 8.08 -4.90
C ASP A 869 7.47 8.92 -5.82
N GLY A 870 7.91 9.18 -7.03
CA GLY A 870 7.20 9.96 -8.03
C GLY A 870 7.09 9.25 -9.38
N PRO A 871 6.69 10.00 -10.43
CA PRO A 871 6.58 9.47 -11.78
C PRO A 871 7.89 8.92 -12.31
N ASP A 872 7.80 8.02 -13.27
CA ASP A 872 8.94 7.57 -14.04
C ASP A 872 9.59 8.75 -14.77
N ILE A 873 10.91 8.72 -14.84
CA ILE A 873 11.72 9.75 -15.49
C ILE A 873 12.53 9.08 -16.60
N VAL A 874 12.44 9.62 -17.83
CA VAL A 874 13.37 9.28 -18.89
C VAL A 874 14.34 10.42 -19.11
N THR A 875 15.62 10.11 -19.19
CA THR A 875 16.71 11.09 -19.36
C THR A 875 17.54 10.76 -20.58
N ILE A 876 17.73 11.73 -21.47
CA ILE A 876 18.78 11.66 -22.50
C ILE A 876 20.10 11.98 -21.80
N CYS A 877 21.05 11.07 -21.92
CA CYS A 877 22.40 11.20 -21.38
C CYS A 877 23.42 11.14 -22.52
N ALA A 878 24.52 11.86 -22.36
CA ALA A 878 25.67 11.78 -23.27
C ALA A 878 26.90 11.33 -22.48
N THR A 879 27.54 10.28 -22.93
CA THR A 879 28.84 9.83 -22.39
C THR A 879 29.93 10.08 -23.43
N ASN A 880 30.92 10.90 -23.09
CA ASN A 880 32.07 11.10 -23.96
C ASN A 880 32.96 9.86 -23.91
N ILE A 881 33.05 9.15 -25.01
CA ILE A 881 33.86 7.92 -25.15
C ILE A 881 35.23 8.12 -25.75
N THR A 882 35.62 9.39 -26.02
CA THR A 882 36.91 9.75 -26.60
C THR A 882 37.77 10.53 -25.61
N SER A 883 39.05 10.72 -25.95
CA SER A 883 39.96 11.56 -25.14
C SER A 883 39.80 13.06 -25.36
N ALA A 884 38.98 13.47 -26.37
CA ALA A 884 38.78 14.91 -26.65
C ALA A 884 37.91 15.55 -25.60
N SER A 885 38.43 16.62 -24.98
CA SER A 885 37.73 17.40 -23.94
C SER A 885 37.04 18.64 -24.48
N THR A 886 37.44 19.15 -25.67
CA THR A 886 36.79 20.31 -26.27
C THR A 886 35.62 19.85 -27.13
N ASN A 887 34.43 19.93 -26.60
CA ASN A 887 33.21 19.48 -27.26
C ASN A 887 32.00 20.25 -26.75
N THR A 888 30.94 20.30 -27.53
CA THR A 888 29.63 20.77 -27.08
C THR A 888 28.56 19.78 -27.55
N ILE A 889 27.51 19.63 -26.75
CA ILE A 889 26.39 18.80 -27.08
C ILE A 889 25.06 19.50 -26.75
N ASN A 890 24.09 19.28 -27.59
CA ASN A 890 22.71 19.70 -27.45
C ASN A 890 21.80 18.53 -27.77
N ALA A 891 20.59 18.48 -27.18
CA ALA A 891 19.66 17.41 -27.41
C ALA A 891 18.22 17.90 -27.60
N ARG A 892 17.42 17.06 -28.28
CA ARG A 892 15.99 17.24 -28.47
C ARG A 892 15.26 15.91 -28.19
N LEU A 893 14.09 15.99 -27.59
CA LEU A 893 13.19 14.89 -27.36
C LEU A 893 11.80 15.26 -27.86
N SER A 894 11.12 14.34 -28.53
CA SER A 894 9.72 14.46 -28.89
C SER A 894 8.91 13.26 -28.37
N TRP A 895 7.69 13.56 -27.96
CA TRP A 895 6.78 12.56 -27.42
C TRP A 895 5.33 12.88 -27.75
N THR A 896 4.46 11.88 -27.60
CA THR A 896 3.02 12.05 -27.68
C THR A 896 2.39 11.95 -26.29
N GLU A 897 1.35 12.74 -26.08
CA GLU A 897 0.50 12.69 -24.89
C GLU A 897 -0.87 12.21 -25.28
N ALA A 898 -1.23 11.05 -24.77
CA ALA A 898 -2.56 10.52 -24.88
C ALA A 898 -3.37 10.93 -23.67
N GLN A 899 -4.13 11.99 -23.83
CA GLN A 899 -5.07 12.48 -22.81
C GLN A 899 -6.28 11.54 -22.78
N ALA A 900 -6.76 11.20 -21.56
CA ALA A 900 -7.92 10.37 -21.36
C ALA A 900 -9.21 11.07 -21.83
#